data_120e9d51271921dc220fb9da24279a1f
#
_entry.id   120e9d51271921dc220fb9da24279a1f
#
_cell.length_a   1.000
_cell.length_b   1.000
_cell.length_c   1.000
_cell.angle_alpha   90.00
_cell.angle_beta   90.00
_cell.angle_gamma   90.00
#
_symmetry.space_group_name_H-M   'P 1'
#
loop_
_entity.id
_entity.type
_entity.pdbx_description
1 polymer ?
#
loop_
_entity_poly.entity_id
_entity_poly.type
_entity_poly.pdbx_seq_one_letter_code
_entity_poly.pdbx_strand_id
1 'polypeptide(L)'
;MRHLKFALWVIVAAFASSWQASAQATQPLPKDAAVKMGTLPNGLTYYVRKNSLPEKQAFFYIVQKVGSVQENESQRGLAHFLEHMCFNGTTNFPGNGVIEACERFGVKFGENINAYTSTDETVYNIDNVPATAENIETCLKILHDWSNSLLLEPDEIQKERGVIHEEWRMRSSAQQRILNNNLEKLYPGSRYARRMPIGLMSIVDNFTPDTLRAYYHKWYRPDLQAVVVVGDIDADQIVAKIKEIFSPIQNPKNEAKYEDYPVPSTMKPIYVVDKDKEQGQAVIQAMFKHDPMPKEYRNTAAYLITEGLTDIMTSALNARLNELSQNPDCPFVGAYVDDGNYLISKTMKAFTLIVVPKPGKDTEAFRVAFEELQRARQFGLTATEIDRAYNEMVSQFERIYNNRDKQRSPYFIQQYVHNFLDGTPMMSIEDSYNFMKMVGQQLKQAGALTEGCNSILKEYTASTDSNFVVLAMCPDKAGIAVPTESQLADAVKAALSAKLTAYVDNVKNEPLITKLPKKGKIVKTEKSDFGYTCWTLSNGAKVYYRQTDFNESQVLMQARSFGGLSYAKVNSKADLFNVRNASTFIEQCGLGSFSATELDKALAGKQASVSAYIDRESEGLDGNATPKDLRTLFELTYLKFTNPGSDRKAFNNYVESMKTQLANVEAVPEMAFRDSVSSTIYNHDPRVKIYKSADYDMANFDQMRAFYRERFKSPSDFNFYFTGNFNVDSLKQFAEIYLASIPSAGKREVLKDYGLHKATGIVDNRFTRAMETPKGNIIQVIWGENPYSMKESATVDALGDVLTQRYLKSIREEGSMAYSVGAQGEASYGSKEEYLIYVSCPVKPAKADSALYLIDLGLKEVAKDGCTKEELDKIKQFNLKNYADNQKVNSYWASLIRSKTLWNKDLHTGYEAVINGLSSDDLKNFVNNVVLKKLNRLTITMLPASLKE
;
A
#
# COMPACT_ATOMS: atom_id res chain seq x y z
N MET A 1 22.76 19.77 -15.16
CA MET A 1 23.83 19.70 -16.18
C MET A 1 24.84 18.57 -15.93
N ARG A 2 25.21 18.23 -14.69
CA ARG A 2 26.13 17.09 -14.40
C ARG A 2 25.49 15.75 -14.79
N HIS A 3 24.27 15.48 -14.38
CA HIS A 3 23.52 14.25 -14.72
C HIS A 3 23.38 14.06 -16.24
N LEU A 4 23.12 15.13 -17.00
CA LEU A 4 23.05 15.04 -18.45
C LEU A 4 24.40 14.69 -19.07
N LYS A 5 25.49 15.28 -18.57
CA LYS A 5 26.86 14.94 -19.03
C LYS A 5 27.22 13.51 -18.70
N PHE A 6 26.81 13.01 -17.55
CA PHE A 6 27.04 11.65 -17.12
C PHE A 6 26.22 10.65 -17.97
N ALA A 7 24.91 10.88 -18.13
CA ALA A 7 24.07 10.05 -18.99
C ALA A 7 24.61 10.01 -20.43
N LEU A 8 25.05 11.15 -20.97
CA LEU A 8 25.69 11.24 -22.27
C LEU A 8 26.99 10.42 -22.33
N TRP A 9 27.80 10.44 -21.27
CA TRP A 9 29.04 9.65 -21.21
C TRP A 9 28.75 8.14 -21.16
N VAL A 10 27.79 7.70 -20.35
CA VAL A 10 27.35 6.30 -20.28
C VAL A 10 26.81 5.81 -21.62
N ILE A 11 26.02 6.65 -22.31
CA ILE A 11 25.52 6.34 -23.65
C ILE A 11 26.63 6.25 -24.68
N VAL A 12 27.59 7.19 -24.66
CA VAL A 12 28.74 7.15 -25.55
C VAL A 12 29.61 5.92 -25.30
N ALA A 13 29.79 5.53 -24.03
CA ALA A 13 30.54 4.32 -23.67
C ALA A 13 29.84 3.03 -24.13
N ALA A 14 28.50 2.99 -24.06
CA ALA A 14 27.72 1.84 -24.49
C ALA A 14 27.60 1.66 -26.00
N PHE A 15 27.53 2.75 -26.75
CA PHE A 15 27.30 2.73 -28.21
C PHE A 15 28.57 2.92 -29.05
N ALA A 16 29.74 2.75 -28.44
CA ALA A 16 31.08 2.76 -29.07
C ALA A 16 31.16 3.58 -30.39
N SER A 17 31.44 4.85 -30.23
CA SER A 17 31.78 5.82 -31.25
C SER A 17 30.62 6.63 -31.86
N SER A 18 30.74 7.90 -31.66
CA SER A 18 30.31 9.01 -32.51
C SER A 18 29.31 10.00 -31.91
N TRP A 19 29.39 11.21 -32.34
CA TRP A 19 28.45 12.32 -32.13
C TRP A 19 26.96 11.92 -32.32
N GLN A 20 26.68 10.87 -33.08
CA GLN A 20 25.34 10.35 -33.30
C GLN A 20 24.70 9.75 -32.01
N ALA A 21 25.50 9.09 -31.17
CA ALA A 21 24.98 8.52 -29.92
C ALA A 21 24.54 9.60 -28.91
N SER A 22 25.29 10.69 -28.81
CA SER A 22 24.95 11.82 -27.95
C SER A 22 23.71 12.57 -28.44
N ALA A 23 23.53 12.68 -29.75
CA ALA A 23 22.34 13.30 -30.33
C ALA A 23 21.10 12.44 -30.12
N GLN A 24 21.20 11.12 -30.20
CA GLN A 24 20.11 10.17 -29.93
C GLN A 24 19.66 10.17 -28.45
N ALA A 25 20.60 10.35 -27.53
CA ALA A 25 20.33 10.36 -26.10
C ALA A 25 19.38 11.46 -25.63
N THR A 26 19.39 12.59 -26.31
CA THR A 26 18.58 13.77 -25.95
C THR A 26 17.34 13.93 -26.83
N GLN A 27 17.11 13.03 -27.77
CA GLN A 27 15.87 13.06 -28.56
C GLN A 27 14.66 12.62 -27.70
N PRO A 28 13.50 13.20 -27.94
CA PRO A 28 12.28 12.77 -27.29
C PRO A 28 11.97 11.29 -27.59
N LEU A 29 11.59 10.57 -26.57
CA LEU A 29 11.13 9.19 -26.66
C LEU A 29 9.80 9.08 -27.42
N PRO A 30 9.50 7.94 -28.07
CA PRO A 30 8.24 7.74 -28.75
C PRO A 30 7.08 7.78 -27.75
N LYS A 31 5.97 8.40 -28.16
CA LYS A 31 4.72 8.35 -27.41
C LYS A 31 3.94 7.09 -27.74
N ASP A 32 3.22 6.55 -26.77
CA ASP A 32 2.24 5.51 -27.03
C ASP A 32 1.17 6.02 -28.02
N ALA A 33 1.07 5.37 -29.17
CA ALA A 33 0.14 5.76 -30.23
C ALA A 33 -1.34 5.58 -29.83
N ALA A 34 -1.62 4.82 -28.77
CA ALA A 34 -2.96 4.55 -28.27
C ALA A 34 -3.55 5.72 -27.45
N VAL A 35 -2.74 6.68 -27.02
CA VAL A 35 -3.23 7.88 -26.31
C VAL A 35 -3.49 9.03 -27.28
N LYS A 36 -4.69 9.60 -27.22
CA LYS A 36 -5.04 10.86 -27.87
C LYS A 36 -4.77 12.00 -26.90
N MET A 37 -3.75 12.77 -27.17
CA MET A 37 -3.33 13.91 -26.36
C MET A 37 -3.39 15.20 -27.17
N GLY A 38 -3.76 16.29 -26.53
CA GLY A 38 -3.73 17.61 -27.13
C GLY A 38 -3.89 18.72 -26.11
N THR A 39 -3.75 19.96 -26.58
CA THR A 39 -3.97 21.18 -25.79
C THR A 39 -5.04 22.01 -26.45
N LEU A 40 -6.03 22.47 -25.68
CA LEU A 40 -7.10 23.35 -26.15
C LEU A 40 -6.59 24.80 -26.34
N PRO A 41 -7.29 25.66 -27.08
CA PRO A 41 -6.89 27.04 -27.27
C PRO A 41 -6.72 27.86 -25.98
N ASN A 42 -7.42 27.46 -24.91
CA ASN A 42 -7.29 28.07 -23.58
C ASN A 42 -6.15 27.48 -22.73
N GLY A 43 -5.36 26.54 -23.26
CA GLY A 43 -4.21 25.96 -22.58
C GLY A 43 -4.49 24.63 -21.86
N LEU A 44 -5.75 24.20 -21.68
CA LEU A 44 -6.09 22.94 -21.04
C LEU A 44 -5.55 21.76 -21.84
N THR A 45 -4.83 20.87 -21.16
CA THR A 45 -4.31 19.64 -21.77
C THR A 45 -5.31 18.48 -21.58
N TYR A 46 -5.40 17.58 -22.53
CA TYR A 46 -6.20 16.37 -22.38
C TYR A 46 -5.43 15.12 -22.80
N TYR A 47 -5.75 14.01 -22.12
CA TYR A 47 -5.27 12.66 -22.41
C TYR A 47 -6.49 11.74 -22.47
N VAL A 48 -6.69 11.07 -23.59
CA VAL A 48 -7.80 10.14 -23.78
C VAL A 48 -7.29 8.84 -24.37
N ARG A 49 -7.59 7.73 -23.71
CA ARG A 49 -7.18 6.39 -24.15
C ARG A 49 -8.34 5.41 -24.07
N LYS A 50 -8.55 4.66 -25.16
CA LYS A 50 -9.37 3.46 -25.10
C LYS A 50 -8.60 2.35 -24.39
N ASN A 51 -9.19 1.78 -23.34
CA ASN A 51 -8.70 0.58 -22.66
C ASN A 51 -9.89 -0.24 -22.15
N SER A 52 -10.02 -1.47 -22.61
CA SER A 52 -11.20 -2.31 -22.35
C SER A 52 -11.16 -3.04 -21.02
N LEU A 53 -10.24 -2.69 -20.12
CA LEU A 53 -10.14 -3.31 -18.80
C LEU A 53 -10.08 -2.25 -17.67
N PRO A 54 -11.05 -2.31 -16.78
CA PRO A 54 -12.25 -3.17 -16.72
C PRO A 54 -13.22 -2.88 -17.88
N GLU A 55 -13.93 -3.92 -18.34
CA GLU A 55 -14.88 -3.78 -19.45
C GLU A 55 -16.05 -2.89 -19.07
N LYS A 56 -16.53 -2.11 -20.05
CA LYS A 56 -17.67 -1.19 -19.90
C LYS A 56 -17.50 -0.18 -18.77
N GLN A 57 -16.27 0.15 -18.39
CA GLN A 57 -15.96 1.12 -17.36
C GLN A 57 -14.98 2.17 -17.87
N ALA A 58 -15.04 3.37 -17.28
CA ALA A 58 -14.15 4.48 -17.56
C ALA A 58 -13.72 5.18 -16.27
N PHE A 59 -12.63 5.90 -16.37
CA PHE A 59 -11.95 6.61 -15.30
C PHE A 59 -11.76 8.06 -15.73
N PHE A 60 -12.09 8.99 -14.87
CA PHE A 60 -12.09 10.41 -15.14
C PHE A 60 -11.26 11.16 -14.11
N TYR A 61 -10.25 11.90 -14.57
CA TYR A 61 -9.36 12.68 -13.73
C TYR A 61 -9.29 14.13 -14.19
N ILE A 62 -9.22 15.06 -13.23
CA ILE A 62 -8.72 16.40 -13.50
C ILE A 62 -7.52 16.66 -12.61
N VAL A 63 -6.42 17.08 -13.24
CA VAL A 63 -5.12 17.27 -12.61
C VAL A 63 -4.79 18.75 -12.62
N GLN A 64 -4.44 19.30 -11.46
CA GLN A 64 -4.06 20.70 -11.28
C GLN A 64 -2.55 20.77 -10.99
N LYS A 65 -1.80 21.59 -11.73
CA LYS A 65 -0.40 21.96 -11.39
C LYS A 65 -0.36 22.98 -10.26
N VAL A 66 -1.19 22.83 -9.26
CA VAL A 66 -1.39 23.77 -8.16
C VAL A 66 -1.58 23.02 -6.86
N GLY A 67 -0.83 23.43 -5.85
CA GLY A 67 -0.92 22.89 -4.51
C GLY A 67 -0.68 23.98 -3.46
N SER A 68 -0.29 23.58 -2.27
CA SER A 68 -0.13 24.52 -1.15
C SER A 68 1.04 25.50 -1.33
N VAL A 69 2.04 25.18 -2.17
CA VAL A 69 3.18 26.07 -2.40
C VAL A 69 2.77 27.37 -3.10
N GLN A 70 1.65 27.40 -3.83
CA GLN A 70 1.10 28.61 -4.46
C GLN A 70 0.36 29.53 -3.49
N GLU A 71 0.03 29.10 -2.28
CA GLU A 71 -0.65 29.90 -1.27
C GLU A 71 0.19 31.11 -0.84
N ASN A 72 -0.44 32.23 -0.52
CA ASN A 72 0.21 33.32 0.24
C ASN A 72 0.12 33.03 1.74
N GLU A 73 0.68 33.93 2.60
CA GLU A 73 0.73 33.67 4.04
C GLU A 73 -0.68 33.63 4.70
N SER A 74 -1.66 34.36 4.16
CA SER A 74 -3.04 34.34 4.67
C SER A 74 -3.90 33.22 4.10
N GLN A 75 -3.33 32.38 3.22
CA GLN A 75 -4.02 31.30 2.53
C GLN A 75 -3.51 29.92 2.92
N ARG A 76 -2.62 29.79 3.91
CA ARG A 76 -1.99 28.52 4.29
C ARG A 76 -3.03 27.50 4.75
N GLY A 77 -3.24 26.47 3.93
CA GLY A 77 -4.24 25.41 4.08
C GLY A 77 -5.42 25.53 3.12
N LEU A 78 -5.51 26.61 2.32
CA LEU A 78 -6.66 26.83 1.42
C LEU A 78 -6.59 25.99 0.14
N ALA A 79 -5.44 25.52 -0.28
CA ALA A 79 -5.33 24.55 -1.38
C ALA A 79 -6.06 23.25 -1.02
N HIS A 80 -5.80 22.72 0.17
CA HIS A 80 -6.43 21.52 0.69
C HIS A 80 -7.91 21.78 1.05
N PHE A 81 -8.21 22.90 1.64
CA PHE A 81 -9.60 23.28 1.91
C PHE A 81 -10.44 23.34 0.65
N LEU A 82 -9.88 23.88 -0.45
CA LEU A 82 -10.53 23.94 -1.75
C LEU A 82 -10.79 22.55 -2.33
N GLU A 83 -9.88 21.61 -2.12
CA GLU A 83 -10.07 20.21 -2.49
C GLU A 83 -11.38 19.67 -1.89
N HIS A 84 -11.61 19.86 -0.59
CA HIS A 84 -12.83 19.44 0.09
C HIS A 84 -14.08 20.14 -0.48
N MET A 85 -13.97 21.43 -0.78
CA MET A 85 -15.08 22.18 -1.32
C MET A 85 -15.51 21.75 -2.72
N CYS A 86 -14.68 21.02 -3.46
CA CYS A 86 -15.07 20.41 -4.73
C CYS A 86 -16.18 19.36 -4.58
N PHE A 87 -16.36 18.80 -3.38
CA PHE A 87 -17.44 17.87 -3.06
C PHE A 87 -18.65 18.53 -2.39
N ASN A 88 -18.53 19.81 -2.01
CA ASN A 88 -19.50 20.56 -1.23
C ASN A 88 -20.24 21.65 -2.06
N GLY A 89 -20.56 21.33 -3.31
CA GLY A 89 -21.42 22.14 -4.16
C GLY A 89 -20.72 22.80 -5.35
N THR A 90 -21.27 22.46 -6.51
CA THR A 90 -20.91 23.07 -7.79
C THR A 90 -22.16 23.60 -8.48
N THR A 91 -21.99 24.37 -9.56
CA THR A 91 -23.10 24.97 -10.28
C THR A 91 -24.12 23.95 -10.78
N ASN A 92 -23.67 22.81 -11.31
CA ASN A 92 -24.56 21.75 -11.78
C ASN A 92 -24.94 20.74 -10.69
N PHE A 93 -24.19 20.68 -9.61
CA PHE A 93 -24.34 19.71 -8.53
C PHE A 93 -24.25 20.41 -7.16
N PRO A 94 -25.30 21.15 -6.74
CA PRO A 94 -25.26 21.88 -5.46
C PRO A 94 -25.26 20.96 -4.26
N GLY A 95 -24.68 21.40 -3.14
CA GLY A 95 -24.52 20.61 -1.93
C GLY A 95 -23.73 19.32 -2.19
N ASN A 96 -24.22 18.16 -1.75
CA ASN A 96 -23.62 16.85 -1.99
C ASN A 96 -23.89 16.27 -3.39
N GLY A 97 -24.42 17.06 -4.31
CA GLY A 97 -24.89 16.60 -5.61
C GLY A 97 -23.86 15.88 -6.46
N VAL A 98 -22.57 16.16 -6.30
CA VAL A 98 -21.46 15.43 -6.95
C VAL A 98 -21.41 13.98 -6.46
N ILE A 99 -21.43 13.78 -5.15
CA ILE A 99 -21.38 12.45 -4.52
C ILE A 99 -22.63 11.66 -4.89
N GLU A 100 -23.82 12.27 -4.72
CA GLU A 100 -25.09 11.64 -5.03
C GLU A 100 -25.20 11.22 -6.51
N ALA A 101 -24.72 12.06 -7.44
CA ALA A 101 -24.71 11.74 -8.86
C ALA A 101 -23.85 10.52 -9.17
N CYS A 102 -22.66 10.42 -8.57
CA CYS A 102 -21.75 9.29 -8.76
C CYS A 102 -22.28 8.01 -8.13
N GLU A 103 -22.85 8.09 -6.93
CA GLU A 103 -23.40 6.91 -6.22
C GLU A 103 -24.58 6.27 -6.95
N ARG A 104 -25.38 7.07 -7.71
CA ARG A 104 -26.50 6.53 -8.51
C ARG A 104 -26.07 5.52 -9.55
N PHE A 105 -24.84 5.58 -10.05
CA PHE A 105 -24.31 4.59 -10.98
C PHE A 105 -23.25 3.66 -10.37
N GLY A 106 -23.27 3.50 -9.04
CA GLY A 106 -22.44 2.53 -8.32
C GLY A 106 -20.98 2.94 -8.14
N VAL A 107 -20.70 4.24 -8.07
CA VAL A 107 -19.41 4.83 -7.68
C VAL A 107 -19.52 5.32 -6.25
N LYS A 108 -18.68 4.80 -5.36
CA LYS A 108 -18.75 5.02 -3.92
C LYS A 108 -17.74 6.10 -3.48
N PHE A 109 -18.20 7.09 -2.68
CA PHE A 109 -17.33 8.13 -2.13
C PHE A 109 -16.25 7.53 -1.21
N GLY A 110 -15.02 8.02 -1.32
CA GLY A 110 -13.86 7.54 -0.57
C GLY A 110 -13.23 6.26 -1.12
N GLU A 111 -13.91 5.51 -2.00
CA GLU A 111 -13.38 4.31 -2.66
C GLU A 111 -13.11 4.57 -4.14
N ASN A 112 -14.08 5.10 -4.86
CA ASN A 112 -13.97 5.32 -6.32
C ASN A 112 -13.94 6.82 -6.69
N ILE A 113 -14.53 7.69 -5.88
CA ILE A 113 -14.44 9.13 -6.05
C ILE A 113 -13.62 9.70 -4.90
N ASN A 114 -12.53 10.41 -5.24
CA ASN A 114 -11.56 10.87 -4.27
C ASN A 114 -10.76 12.06 -4.82
N ALA A 115 -9.90 12.64 -3.98
CA ALA A 115 -8.94 13.66 -4.36
C ALA A 115 -7.72 13.63 -3.43
N TYR A 116 -6.67 14.32 -3.82
CA TYR A 116 -5.56 14.64 -2.93
C TYR A 116 -4.93 15.99 -3.28
N THR A 117 -4.43 16.67 -2.27
CA THR A 117 -3.62 17.89 -2.40
C THR A 117 -2.22 17.64 -1.85
N SER A 118 -1.23 17.93 -2.69
CA SER A 118 0.19 17.97 -2.32
C SER A 118 0.69 19.43 -2.22
N THR A 119 1.98 19.60 -2.02
CA THR A 119 2.61 20.92 -2.07
C THR A 119 2.53 21.56 -3.46
N ASP A 120 2.60 20.77 -4.52
CA ASP A 120 2.78 21.24 -5.90
C ASP A 120 1.61 20.91 -6.82
N GLU A 121 0.66 20.09 -6.37
CA GLU A 121 -0.41 19.58 -7.21
C GLU A 121 -1.67 19.23 -6.44
N THR A 122 -2.81 19.20 -7.14
CA THR A 122 -4.08 18.67 -6.65
C THR A 122 -4.70 17.81 -7.75
N VAL A 123 -5.17 16.62 -7.40
CA VAL A 123 -5.75 15.67 -8.36
C VAL A 123 -7.10 15.19 -7.84
N TYR A 124 -8.08 15.17 -8.72
CA TYR A 124 -9.44 14.64 -8.47
C TYR A 124 -9.71 13.48 -9.40
N ASN A 125 -10.37 12.44 -8.90
CA ASN A 125 -10.68 11.25 -9.68
C ASN A 125 -12.09 10.72 -9.45
N ILE A 126 -12.65 10.12 -10.50
CA ILE A 126 -13.86 9.32 -10.50
C ILE A 126 -13.53 8.01 -11.21
N ASP A 127 -13.43 6.94 -10.45
CA ASP A 127 -12.95 5.65 -10.91
C ASP A 127 -14.08 4.63 -11.13
N ASN A 128 -13.85 3.66 -12.01
CA ASN A 128 -14.75 2.54 -12.23
C ASN A 128 -16.19 2.94 -12.60
N VAL A 129 -16.35 4.01 -13.37
CA VAL A 129 -17.65 4.51 -13.83
C VAL A 129 -18.19 3.60 -14.94
N PRO A 130 -19.44 3.08 -14.87
CA PRO A 130 -20.05 2.38 -16.01
C PRO A 130 -20.10 3.31 -17.24
N ALA A 131 -19.48 2.90 -18.35
CA ALA A 131 -19.21 3.74 -19.51
C ALA A 131 -20.47 3.94 -20.40
N THR A 132 -21.58 4.35 -19.82
CA THR A 132 -22.78 4.77 -20.55
C THR A 132 -22.65 6.24 -21.00
N ALA A 133 -23.36 6.62 -22.05
CA ALA A 133 -23.34 8.00 -22.54
C ALA A 133 -23.75 9.03 -21.45
N GLU A 134 -24.73 8.69 -20.64
CA GLU A 134 -25.24 9.53 -19.53
C GLU A 134 -24.19 9.70 -18.42
N ASN A 135 -23.56 8.61 -17.98
CA ASN A 135 -22.56 8.65 -16.92
C ASN A 135 -21.30 9.39 -17.37
N ILE A 136 -20.86 9.17 -18.61
CA ILE A 136 -19.72 9.90 -19.20
C ILE A 136 -20.01 11.41 -19.23
N GLU A 137 -21.20 11.81 -19.65
CA GLU A 137 -21.59 13.22 -19.68
C GLU A 137 -21.64 13.82 -18.27
N THR A 138 -22.20 13.09 -17.32
CA THR A 138 -22.23 13.49 -15.90
C THR A 138 -20.81 13.68 -15.36
N CYS A 139 -19.90 12.72 -15.56
CA CYS A 139 -18.54 12.84 -15.09
C CYS A 139 -17.78 14.00 -15.76
N LEU A 140 -17.93 14.20 -17.07
CA LEU A 140 -17.30 15.36 -17.74
C LEU A 140 -17.84 16.69 -17.23
N LYS A 141 -19.12 16.78 -16.89
CA LYS A 141 -19.70 17.97 -16.23
C LYS A 141 -19.14 18.19 -14.83
N ILE A 142 -18.95 17.11 -14.05
CA ILE A 142 -18.31 17.19 -12.72
C ILE A 142 -16.88 17.73 -12.87
N LEU A 143 -16.07 17.16 -13.80
CA LEU A 143 -14.71 17.66 -14.03
C LEU A 143 -14.70 19.13 -14.48
N HIS A 144 -15.67 19.55 -15.32
CA HIS A 144 -15.83 20.94 -15.73
C HIS A 144 -16.12 21.84 -14.53
N ASP A 145 -17.02 21.41 -13.66
CA ASP A 145 -17.42 22.20 -12.49
C ASP A 145 -16.26 22.30 -11.49
N TRP A 146 -15.51 21.24 -11.27
CA TRP A 146 -14.28 21.28 -10.47
C TRP A 146 -13.23 22.24 -11.06
N SER A 147 -13.17 22.30 -12.38
CA SER A 147 -12.27 23.22 -13.09
C SER A 147 -12.59 24.70 -12.86
N ASN A 148 -13.88 25.10 -12.94
CA ASN A 148 -14.23 26.52 -13.04
C ASN A 148 -15.61 26.91 -12.47
N SER A 149 -16.35 26.03 -11.79
CA SER A 149 -17.75 26.30 -11.41
C SER A 149 -18.13 25.88 -9.99
N LEU A 150 -17.18 26.04 -9.04
CA LEU A 150 -17.46 25.82 -7.62
C LEU A 150 -18.33 26.96 -7.05
N LEU A 151 -19.30 26.62 -6.21
CA LEU A 151 -20.16 27.60 -5.55
C LEU A 151 -19.46 28.28 -4.37
N LEU A 152 -18.72 27.54 -3.58
CA LEU A 152 -17.99 28.00 -2.39
C LEU A 152 -18.93 28.78 -1.43
N GLU A 153 -20.06 28.13 -1.11
CA GLU A 153 -21.09 28.70 -0.26
C GLU A 153 -20.58 28.90 1.18
N PRO A 154 -20.86 30.06 1.83
CA PRO A 154 -20.36 30.36 3.16
C PRO A 154 -20.74 29.32 4.21
N ASP A 155 -21.96 28.80 4.14
CA ASP A 155 -22.47 27.81 5.10
C ASP A 155 -21.76 26.46 4.97
N GLU A 156 -21.47 26.02 3.74
CA GLU A 156 -20.70 24.79 3.47
C GLU A 156 -19.23 24.96 3.91
N ILE A 157 -18.62 26.11 3.64
CA ILE A 157 -17.27 26.45 4.14
C ILE A 157 -17.25 26.34 5.66
N GLN A 158 -18.28 26.88 6.35
CA GLN A 158 -18.32 26.87 7.80
C GLN A 158 -18.43 25.45 8.39
N LYS A 159 -19.20 24.56 7.75
CA LYS A 159 -19.30 23.15 8.13
C LYS A 159 -17.97 22.42 7.93
N GLU A 160 -17.32 22.65 6.80
CA GLU A 160 -16.11 21.93 6.40
C GLU A 160 -14.89 22.26 7.29
N ARG A 161 -14.85 23.43 7.94
CA ARG A 161 -13.78 23.76 8.92
C ARG A 161 -13.64 22.69 9.99
N GLY A 162 -14.78 22.20 10.52
CA GLY A 162 -14.76 21.12 11.52
C GLY A 162 -14.19 19.82 10.99
N VAL A 163 -14.49 19.46 9.74
CA VAL A 163 -13.98 18.25 9.08
C VAL A 163 -12.46 18.33 8.88
N ILE A 164 -11.95 19.47 8.41
CA ILE A 164 -10.51 19.74 8.25
C ILE A 164 -9.78 19.65 9.60
N HIS A 165 -10.38 20.16 10.68
CA HIS A 165 -9.82 20.04 12.03
C HIS A 165 -9.66 18.59 12.47
N GLU A 166 -10.68 17.75 12.24
CA GLU A 166 -10.62 16.34 12.62
C GLU A 166 -9.60 15.59 11.74
N GLU A 167 -9.47 15.93 10.46
CA GLU A 167 -8.42 15.40 9.61
C GLU A 167 -7.01 15.76 10.11
N TRP A 168 -6.78 17.04 10.46
CA TRP A 168 -5.53 17.48 11.06
C TRP A 168 -5.19 16.67 12.32
N ARG A 169 -6.19 16.43 13.20
CA ARG A 169 -5.99 15.62 14.41
C ARG A 169 -5.60 14.19 14.05
N MET A 170 -6.30 13.57 13.10
CA MET A 170 -6.02 12.19 12.66
C MET A 170 -4.63 12.05 12.05
N ARG A 171 -4.22 12.99 11.21
CA ARG A 171 -2.91 12.98 10.53
C ARG A 171 -1.74 13.42 11.42
N SER A 172 -1.99 13.97 12.60
CA SER A 172 -0.96 14.42 13.54
C SER A 172 -0.28 13.23 14.23
N SER A 173 0.66 12.58 13.53
CA SER A 173 1.56 11.57 14.08
C SER A 173 2.83 12.21 14.67
N ALA A 174 3.58 11.46 15.49
CA ALA A 174 4.86 11.91 16.01
C ALA A 174 5.84 12.37 14.92
N GLN A 175 5.98 11.57 13.84
CA GLN A 175 6.83 11.91 12.71
C GLN A 175 6.37 13.19 12.00
N GLN A 176 5.05 13.36 11.83
CA GLN A 176 4.51 14.58 11.21
C GLN A 176 4.75 15.82 12.06
N ARG A 177 4.62 15.71 13.39
CA ARG A 177 4.93 16.83 14.30
C ARG A 177 6.41 17.19 14.26
N ILE A 178 7.30 16.19 14.34
CA ILE A 178 8.75 16.41 14.21
C ILE A 178 9.10 17.09 12.88
N LEU A 179 8.54 16.61 11.77
CA LEU A 179 8.78 17.23 10.46
C LEU A 179 8.29 18.68 10.45
N ASN A 180 7.06 18.94 10.87
CA ASN A 180 6.48 20.28 10.87
C ASN A 180 7.27 21.26 11.72
N ASN A 181 7.74 20.84 12.90
CA ASN A 181 8.52 21.66 13.81
C ASN A 181 9.89 22.07 13.22
N ASN A 182 10.40 21.29 12.27
CA ASN A 182 11.76 21.48 11.75
C ASN A 182 11.82 21.93 10.28
N LEU A 183 10.68 22.13 9.61
CA LEU A 183 10.64 22.51 8.19
C LEU A 183 11.48 23.77 7.90
N GLU A 184 11.45 24.78 8.76
CA GLU A 184 12.24 26.01 8.56
C GLU A 184 13.76 25.77 8.59
N LYS A 185 14.21 24.79 9.40
CA LYS A 185 15.62 24.37 9.42
C LYS A 185 15.98 23.51 8.19
N LEU A 186 15.05 22.65 7.78
CA LEU A 186 15.25 21.72 6.67
C LEU A 186 15.17 22.42 5.30
N TYR A 187 14.39 23.50 5.20
CA TYR A 187 14.16 24.28 3.98
C TYR A 187 14.57 25.77 4.12
N PRO A 188 15.82 26.08 4.50
CA PRO A 188 16.23 27.46 4.71
C PRO A 188 16.07 28.28 3.41
N GLY A 189 15.32 29.38 3.50
CA GLY A 189 15.09 30.28 2.37
C GLY A 189 14.13 29.72 1.29
N SER A 190 13.53 28.57 1.48
CA SER A 190 12.55 28.01 0.56
C SER A 190 11.11 28.24 1.04
N ARG A 191 10.20 28.35 0.09
CA ARG A 191 8.78 28.45 0.35
C ARG A 191 8.20 27.17 0.97
N TYR A 192 8.74 26.00 0.65
CA TYR A 192 8.35 24.71 1.26
C TYR A 192 8.45 24.68 2.79
N ALA A 193 9.30 25.51 3.39
CA ALA A 193 9.41 25.64 4.83
C ALA A 193 8.07 25.90 5.55
N ARG A 194 7.08 26.45 4.85
CA ARG A 194 5.82 26.91 5.43
C ARG A 194 4.59 26.53 4.63
N ARG A 195 4.65 25.47 3.81
CA ARG A 195 3.55 25.15 2.87
C ARG A 195 3.10 23.69 2.97
N MET A 196 2.99 23.19 4.20
CA MET A 196 2.29 21.90 4.39
C MET A 196 0.82 22.03 3.94
N PRO A 197 0.28 21.09 3.16
CA PRO A 197 -1.06 21.17 2.60
C PRO A 197 -2.18 21.37 3.62
N ILE A 198 -2.10 20.70 4.78
CA ILE A 198 -3.09 20.85 5.85
C ILE A 198 -3.12 22.28 6.44
N GLY A 199 -2.06 23.06 6.25
CA GLY A 199 -1.95 24.46 6.59
C GLY A 199 -1.90 24.77 8.08
N LEU A 200 -2.42 25.94 8.44
CA LEU A 200 -2.51 26.40 9.81
C LEU A 200 -3.97 26.47 10.24
N MET A 201 -4.31 25.81 11.34
CA MET A 201 -5.67 25.80 11.88
C MET A 201 -6.17 27.22 12.20
N SER A 202 -5.29 28.12 12.68
CA SER A 202 -5.62 29.52 12.90
C SER A 202 -6.07 30.28 11.60
N ILE A 203 -5.60 29.84 10.43
CA ILE A 203 -6.07 30.37 9.15
C ILE A 203 -7.35 29.63 8.73
N VAL A 204 -7.36 28.31 8.82
CA VAL A 204 -8.53 27.48 8.51
C VAL A 204 -9.78 27.96 9.25
N ASP A 205 -9.63 28.37 10.53
CA ASP A 205 -10.76 28.85 11.34
C ASP A 205 -11.26 30.24 10.96
N ASN A 206 -10.37 31.11 10.44
CA ASN A 206 -10.64 32.53 10.37
C ASN A 206 -10.61 33.14 8.97
N PHE A 207 -10.25 32.38 7.90
CA PHE A 207 -10.29 32.92 6.54
C PHE A 207 -11.71 33.31 6.13
N THR A 208 -11.84 34.34 5.29
CA THR A 208 -13.14 34.71 4.72
C THR A 208 -13.43 33.92 3.43
N PRO A 209 -14.69 33.64 3.07
CA PRO A 209 -15.03 32.97 1.81
C PRO A 209 -14.36 33.65 0.59
N ASP A 210 -14.21 34.96 0.59
CA ASP A 210 -13.56 35.70 -0.51
C ASP A 210 -12.05 35.39 -0.60
N THR A 211 -11.39 35.03 0.51
CA THR A 211 -9.99 34.62 0.50
C THR A 211 -9.83 33.26 -0.21
N LEU A 212 -10.76 32.33 -0.01
CA LEU A 212 -10.80 31.04 -0.71
C LEU A 212 -11.15 31.21 -2.19
N ARG A 213 -12.17 32.02 -2.50
CA ARG A 213 -12.55 32.39 -3.89
C ARG A 213 -11.39 33.03 -4.64
N ALA A 214 -10.62 33.92 -3.97
CA ALA A 214 -9.44 34.54 -4.56
C ALA A 214 -8.35 33.52 -4.92
N TYR A 215 -8.15 32.51 -4.10
CA TYR A 215 -7.24 31.39 -4.41
C TYR A 215 -7.75 30.59 -5.60
N TYR A 216 -9.03 30.20 -5.59
CA TYR A 216 -9.67 29.43 -6.64
C TYR A 216 -9.57 30.13 -7.99
N HIS A 217 -10.09 31.32 -8.13
CA HIS A 217 -10.08 32.10 -9.39
C HIS A 217 -8.68 32.44 -9.88
N LYS A 218 -7.69 32.48 -9.01
CA LYS A 218 -6.30 32.74 -9.38
C LYS A 218 -5.62 31.52 -10.00
N TRP A 219 -5.86 30.34 -9.42
CA TRP A 219 -5.06 29.18 -9.70
C TRP A 219 -5.78 28.06 -10.43
N TYR A 220 -7.11 27.94 -10.32
CA TYR A 220 -7.90 26.95 -11.06
C TYR A 220 -8.25 27.52 -12.44
N ARG A 221 -7.35 27.30 -13.39
CA ARG A 221 -7.44 27.84 -14.73
C ARG A 221 -6.91 26.83 -15.76
N PRO A 222 -7.45 26.85 -16.98
CA PRO A 222 -7.19 25.84 -18.01
C PRO A 222 -5.71 25.57 -18.32
N ASP A 223 -4.85 26.59 -18.37
CA ASP A 223 -3.43 26.44 -18.68
C ASP A 223 -2.63 25.66 -17.61
N LEU A 224 -3.18 25.49 -16.42
CA LEU A 224 -2.61 24.69 -15.32
C LEU A 224 -3.33 23.35 -15.10
N GLN A 225 -4.25 22.98 -16.02
CA GLN A 225 -5.11 21.81 -15.85
C GLN A 225 -4.91 20.77 -16.94
N ALA A 226 -5.12 19.50 -16.57
CA ALA A 226 -5.30 18.44 -17.54
C ALA A 226 -6.51 17.57 -17.20
N VAL A 227 -7.25 17.18 -18.23
CA VAL A 227 -8.31 16.17 -18.16
C VAL A 227 -7.76 14.85 -18.68
N VAL A 228 -7.89 13.79 -17.89
CA VAL A 228 -7.47 12.44 -18.26
C VAL A 228 -8.68 11.51 -18.25
N VAL A 229 -8.95 10.84 -19.38
CA VAL A 229 -10.04 9.86 -19.50
C VAL A 229 -9.50 8.57 -20.10
N VAL A 230 -9.60 7.48 -19.34
CA VAL A 230 -9.15 6.14 -19.78
C VAL A 230 -10.25 5.14 -19.50
N GLY A 231 -10.59 4.31 -20.49
CA GLY A 231 -11.62 3.29 -20.27
C GLY A 231 -12.11 2.62 -21.54
N ASP A 232 -13.15 1.83 -21.42
CA ASP A 232 -13.84 1.17 -22.53
C ASP A 232 -14.79 2.18 -23.22
N ILE A 233 -14.21 3.12 -23.93
CA ILE A 233 -14.84 4.31 -24.51
C ILE A 233 -14.48 4.48 -25.98
N ASP A 234 -15.24 5.30 -26.66
CA ASP A 234 -14.84 5.87 -27.95
C ASP A 234 -14.00 7.14 -27.70
N ALA A 235 -12.70 7.01 -27.92
CA ALA A 235 -11.76 8.10 -27.61
C ALA A 235 -11.98 9.35 -28.49
N ASP A 236 -12.46 9.22 -29.74
CA ASP A 236 -12.75 10.39 -30.61
C ASP A 236 -13.96 11.16 -30.10
N GLN A 237 -15.02 10.46 -29.69
CA GLN A 237 -16.21 11.09 -29.12
C GLN A 237 -15.85 11.81 -27.78
N ILE A 238 -15.03 11.21 -26.94
CA ILE A 238 -14.59 11.85 -25.68
C ILE A 238 -13.77 13.10 -25.97
N VAL A 239 -12.83 13.05 -26.92
CA VAL A 239 -12.05 14.25 -27.32
C VAL A 239 -12.98 15.34 -27.83
N ALA A 240 -14.00 15.03 -28.63
CA ALA A 240 -14.99 16.00 -29.11
C ALA A 240 -15.76 16.64 -27.96
N LYS A 241 -16.23 15.84 -26.98
CA LYS A 241 -16.92 16.31 -25.78
C LYS A 241 -16.02 17.18 -24.89
N ILE A 242 -14.76 16.80 -24.69
CA ILE A 242 -13.79 17.63 -23.94
C ILE A 242 -13.62 18.99 -24.63
N LYS A 243 -13.47 19.03 -25.94
CA LYS A 243 -13.37 20.27 -26.69
C LYS A 243 -14.63 21.15 -26.56
N GLU A 244 -15.80 20.54 -26.63
CA GLU A 244 -17.09 21.25 -26.49
C GLU A 244 -17.24 21.83 -25.08
N ILE A 245 -16.98 21.04 -24.03
CA ILE A 245 -17.26 21.40 -22.65
C ILE A 245 -16.21 22.34 -22.08
N PHE A 246 -14.93 22.16 -22.36
CA PHE A 246 -13.83 22.87 -21.71
C PHE A 246 -13.26 24.04 -22.52
N SER A 247 -13.45 24.12 -23.87
CA SER A 247 -12.95 25.24 -24.65
C SER A 247 -13.58 26.59 -24.28
N PRO A 248 -14.84 26.67 -23.82
CA PRO A 248 -15.43 27.94 -23.42
C PRO A 248 -14.85 28.58 -22.16
N ILE A 249 -14.15 27.76 -21.31
CA ILE A 249 -13.56 28.27 -20.08
C ILE A 249 -12.45 29.27 -20.42
N GLN A 250 -12.51 30.47 -19.83
CA GLN A 250 -11.54 31.54 -20.08
C GLN A 250 -10.50 31.58 -18.96
N ASN A 251 -9.25 31.79 -19.33
CA ASN A 251 -8.22 32.16 -18.36
C ASN A 251 -8.49 33.58 -17.80
N PRO A 252 -8.07 33.87 -16.55
CA PRO A 252 -8.17 35.21 -15.98
C PRO A 252 -7.42 36.27 -16.84
N LYS A 253 -7.98 37.46 -17.01
CA LYS A 253 -7.36 38.53 -17.82
C LYS A 253 -5.96 38.94 -17.32
N ASN A 254 -5.72 38.89 -16.02
CA ASN A 254 -4.43 39.18 -15.38
C ASN A 254 -3.89 37.89 -14.75
N GLU A 255 -3.43 36.96 -15.57
CA GLU A 255 -2.93 35.68 -15.11
C GLU A 255 -1.73 35.86 -14.18
N ALA A 256 -1.80 35.22 -13.00
CA ALA A 256 -0.64 35.12 -12.14
C ALA A 256 0.40 34.22 -12.79
N LYS A 257 1.66 34.66 -12.81
CA LYS A 257 2.74 33.82 -13.31
C LYS A 257 2.83 32.55 -12.46
N TYR A 258 2.77 31.41 -13.13
CA TYR A 258 3.08 30.14 -12.50
C TYR A 258 4.61 29.97 -12.43
N GLU A 259 5.11 29.62 -11.27
CA GLU A 259 6.54 29.38 -11.03
C GLU A 259 6.72 28.12 -10.20
N ASP A 260 7.72 27.33 -10.56
CA ASP A 260 8.25 26.28 -9.69
C ASP A 260 9.13 26.93 -8.62
N TYR A 261 8.81 26.73 -7.35
CA TYR A 261 9.57 27.34 -6.25
C TYR A 261 10.80 26.51 -5.93
N PRO A 262 12.02 27.07 -6.01
CA PRO A 262 13.24 26.29 -5.78
C PRO A 262 13.48 26.00 -4.30
N VAL A 263 14.22 24.92 -4.06
CA VAL A 263 14.88 24.69 -2.78
C VAL A 263 16.33 25.14 -2.91
N PRO A 264 16.77 26.20 -2.21
CA PRO A 264 18.14 26.67 -2.33
C PRO A 264 19.17 25.63 -1.90
N SER A 265 20.33 25.65 -2.58
CA SER A 265 21.49 24.91 -2.15
C SER A 265 22.02 25.42 -0.81
N THR A 266 22.44 24.52 0.06
CA THR A 266 23.03 24.86 1.36
C THR A 266 24.54 24.71 1.33
N MET A 267 25.24 25.78 1.75
CA MET A 267 26.70 25.81 1.77
C MET A 267 27.33 25.10 2.98
N LYS A 268 26.50 24.66 3.91
CA LYS A 268 26.87 23.90 5.11
C LYS A 268 25.91 22.76 5.32
N PRO A 269 26.33 21.67 5.92
CA PRO A 269 25.43 20.60 6.30
C PRO A 269 24.41 21.07 7.36
N ILE A 270 23.22 20.49 7.29
CA ILE A 270 22.16 20.70 8.27
C ILE A 270 22.04 19.42 9.11
N TYR A 271 22.11 19.58 10.42
CA TYR A 271 21.84 18.51 11.37
C TYR A 271 20.61 18.91 12.20
N VAL A 272 19.64 18.02 12.30
CA VAL A 272 18.42 18.21 13.09
C VAL A 272 18.21 16.96 13.92
N VAL A 273 18.07 17.16 15.23
CA VAL A 273 17.64 16.11 16.15
C VAL A 273 16.40 16.61 16.87
N ASP A 274 15.32 15.86 16.75
CA ASP A 274 14.07 16.17 17.45
C ASP A 274 13.44 14.90 18.01
N LYS A 275 12.56 15.06 19.00
CA LYS A 275 11.97 13.96 19.73
C LYS A 275 10.50 14.20 20.04
N ASP A 276 9.75 13.10 20.11
CA ASP A 276 8.33 13.12 20.44
C ASP A 276 7.99 11.94 21.36
N LYS A 277 7.08 12.15 22.31
CA LYS A 277 6.71 11.10 23.27
C LYS A 277 6.02 9.90 22.62
N GLU A 278 5.30 10.14 21.53
CA GLU A 278 4.58 9.10 20.77
C GLU A 278 5.46 8.47 19.68
N GLN A 279 6.71 8.90 19.50
CA GLN A 279 7.63 8.28 18.55
C GLN A 279 7.99 6.86 19.03
N GLY A 280 7.63 5.85 18.23
CA GLY A 280 7.78 4.43 18.62
C GLY A 280 9.24 3.96 18.64
N GLN A 281 10.08 4.43 17.74
CA GLN A 281 11.48 4.05 17.56
C GLN A 281 12.27 5.19 16.94
N ALA A 282 13.60 5.20 17.15
CA ALA A 282 14.47 6.17 16.48
C ALA A 282 14.56 5.87 14.98
N VAL A 283 14.58 6.93 14.16
CA VAL A 283 14.85 6.87 12.72
C VAL A 283 15.81 8.00 12.39
N ILE A 284 16.94 7.66 11.73
CA ILE A 284 17.95 8.65 11.33
C ILE A 284 18.06 8.63 9.80
N GLN A 285 17.93 9.79 9.18
CA GLN A 285 18.00 9.97 7.75
C GLN A 285 19.19 10.86 7.39
N ALA A 286 20.04 10.39 6.47
CA ALA A 286 21.09 11.20 5.87
C ALA A 286 20.73 11.45 4.41
N MET A 287 20.46 12.70 4.05
CA MET A 287 19.94 13.12 2.76
C MET A 287 20.99 13.93 2.00
N PHE A 288 21.37 13.45 0.83
CA PHE A 288 22.24 14.14 -0.11
C PHE A 288 21.38 14.82 -1.18
N LYS A 289 21.17 16.12 -1.05
CA LYS A 289 20.32 16.89 -1.98
C LYS A 289 21.00 17.05 -3.33
N HIS A 290 20.23 16.81 -4.39
CA HIS A 290 20.66 17.06 -5.76
C HIS A 290 19.51 17.57 -6.62
N ASP A 291 19.82 18.28 -7.70
CA ASP A 291 18.81 18.76 -8.62
C ASP A 291 18.14 17.61 -9.38
N PRO A 292 16.82 17.64 -9.58
CA PRO A 292 16.18 16.73 -10.53
C PRO A 292 16.66 17.00 -11.95
N MET A 293 16.53 16.02 -12.84
CA MET A 293 16.84 16.26 -14.26
C MET A 293 15.93 17.39 -14.79
N PRO A 294 16.48 18.36 -15.54
CA PRO A 294 15.70 19.46 -16.11
C PRO A 294 14.52 18.94 -16.95
N LYS A 295 13.38 19.61 -16.89
CA LYS A 295 12.12 19.17 -17.52
C LYS A 295 12.27 18.87 -19.01
N GLU A 296 13.06 19.67 -19.73
CA GLU A 296 13.32 19.51 -21.17
C GLU A 296 14.02 18.18 -21.54
N TYR A 297 14.67 17.51 -20.58
CA TYR A 297 15.36 16.22 -20.79
C TYR A 297 14.61 15.02 -20.19
N ARG A 298 13.51 15.24 -19.48
CA ARG A 298 12.81 14.14 -18.81
C ARG A 298 12.11 13.17 -19.77
N ASN A 299 11.78 13.61 -20.97
CA ASN A 299 11.22 12.73 -22.02
C ASN A 299 12.31 12.25 -23.01
N THR A 300 13.44 11.80 -22.50
CA THR A 300 14.59 11.34 -23.33
C THR A 300 15.17 10.01 -22.85
N ALA A 301 15.94 9.35 -23.72
CA ALA A 301 16.67 8.13 -23.36
C ALA A 301 17.64 8.37 -22.18
N ALA A 302 18.28 9.54 -22.11
CA ALA A 302 19.18 9.90 -21.03
C ALA A 302 18.48 9.87 -19.65
N TYR A 303 17.24 10.34 -19.60
CA TYR A 303 16.43 10.27 -18.36
C TYR A 303 16.19 8.82 -17.95
N LEU A 304 15.65 7.98 -18.83
CA LEU A 304 15.32 6.59 -18.53
C LEU A 304 16.56 5.77 -18.13
N ILE A 305 17.71 6.03 -18.76
CA ILE A 305 18.95 5.35 -18.40
C ILE A 305 19.41 5.77 -17.01
N THR A 306 19.35 7.06 -16.69
CA THR A 306 19.75 7.56 -15.38
C THR A 306 18.87 6.98 -14.28
N GLU A 307 17.52 7.05 -14.43
CA GLU A 307 16.58 6.47 -13.46
C GLU A 307 16.81 4.95 -13.33
N GLY A 308 16.93 4.22 -14.45
CA GLY A 308 17.20 2.77 -14.42
C GLY A 308 18.51 2.38 -13.73
N LEU A 309 19.58 3.13 -13.96
CA LEU A 309 20.87 2.91 -13.26
C LEU A 309 20.75 3.26 -11.75
N THR A 310 19.97 4.29 -11.41
CA THR A 310 19.70 4.68 -10.03
C THR A 310 18.90 3.58 -9.32
N ASP A 311 17.87 3.03 -9.96
CA ASP A 311 17.06 1.94 -9.41
C ASP A 311 17.90 0.67 -9.18
N ILE A 312 18.75 0.32 -10.13
CA ILE A 312 19.65 -0.84 -10.00
C ILE A 312 20.64 -0.62 -8.85
N MET A 313 21.24 0.56 -8.78
CA MET A 313 22.21 0.94 -7.74
C MET A 313 21.58 0.91 -6.35
N THR A 314 20.40 1.52 -6.17
CA THR A 314 19.69 1.53 -4.89
C THR A 314 19.26 0.12 -4.49
N SER A 315 18.76 -0.69 -5.42
CA SER A 315 18.40 -2.09 -5.18
C SER A 315 19.59 -2.93 -4.71
N ALA A 316 20.72 -2.81 -5.39
CA ALA A 316 21.95 -3.54 -5.02
C ALA A 316 22.48 -3.12 -3.64
N LEU A 317 22.47 -1.81 -3.34
CA LEU A 317 22.93 -1.31 -2.05
C LEU A 317 21.96 -1.69 -0.92
N ASN A 318 20.67 -1.70 -1.18
CA ASN A 318 19.67 -2.16 -0.23
C ASN A 318 19.82 -3.65 0.12
N ALA A 319 20.11 -4.49 -0.86
CA ALA A 319 20.41 -5.91 -0.61
C ALA A 319 21.63 -6.07 0.31
N ARG A 320 22.68 -5.26 0.11
CA ARG A 320 23.89 -5.25 0.95
C ARG A 320 23.61 -4.76 2.37
N LEU A 321 22.84 -3.68 2.53
CA LEU A 321 22.43 -3.18 3.85
C LEU A 321 21.55 -4.18 4.60
N ASN A 322 20.67 -4.87 3.89
CA ASN A 322 19.86 -5.95 4.47
C ASN A 322 20.74 -7.12 4.92
N GLU A 323 21.71 -7.56 4.11
CA GLU A 323 22.67 -8.59 4.52
C GLU A 323 23.45 -8.21 5.79
N LEU A 324 23.89 -6.94 5.87
CA LEU A 324 24.58 -6.43 7.07
C LEU A 324 23.66 -6.48 8.31
N SER A 325 22.39 -6.13 8.15
CA SER A 325 21.41 -6.18 9.24
C SER A 325 21.18 -7.60 9.80
N GLN A 326 21.45 -8.64 9.00
CA GLN A 326 21.34 -10.02 9.45
C GLN A 326 22.47 -10.46 10.40
N ASN A 327 23.51 -9.62 10.58
CA ASN A 327 24.53 -9.90 11.58
C ASN A 327 24.00 -9.55 13.00
N PRO A 328 24.03 -10.48 13.98
CA PRO A 328 23.61 -10.21 15.36
C PRO A 328 24.29 -9.00 16.02
N ASP A 329 25.54 -8.75 15.67
CA ASP A 329 26.32 -7.64 16.21
C ASP A 329 26.03 -6.29 15.52
N CYS A 330 25.21 -6.30 14.47
CA CYS A 330 24.79 -5.07 13.78
C CYS A 330 24.01 -4.15 14.73
N PRO A 331 24.38 -2.86 14.85
CA PRO A 331 23.73 -1.95 15.78
C PRO A 331 22.38 -1.40 15.30
N PHE A 332 21.95 -1.73 14.08
CA PHE A 332 20.62 -1.40 13.56
C PHE A 332 19.80 -2.64 13.22
N VAL A 333 18.50 -2.50 13.23
CA VAL A 333 17.55 -3.54 12.80
C VAL A 333 17.22 -3.45 11.32
N GLY A 334 17.44 -2.29 10.72
CA GLY A 334 17.28 -2.06 9.29
C GLY A 334 17.97 -0.78 8.85
N ALA A 335 18.50 -0.81 7.64
CA ALA A 335 18.95 0.37 6.93
C ALA A 335 18.64 0.20 5.43
N TYR A 336 18.31 1.29 4.76
CA TYR A 336 18.06 1.27 3.32
C TYR A 336 18.33 2.64 2.70
N VAL A 337 18.50 2.64 1.38
CA VAL A 337 18.66 3.87 0.59
C VAL A 337 17.50 4.03 -0.38
N ASP A 338 17.19 5.28 -0.68
CA ASP A 338 16.18 5.68 -1.66
C ASP A 338 16.64 6.95 -2.39
N ASP A 339 16.23 7.12 -3.65
CA ASP A 339 16.39 8.37 -4.39
C ASP A 339 15.02 8.90 -4.79
N GLY A 340 14.61 9.98 -4.17
CA GLY A 340 13.28 10.55 -4.35
C GLY A 340 13.23 12.07 -4.14
N ASN A 341 12.05 12.57 -3.96
CA ASN A 341 11.86 13.98 -3.62
C ASN A 341 12.50 14.29 -2.24
N TYR A 342 13.16 15.44 -2.14
CA TYR A 342 13.64 15.92 -0.85
C TYR A 342 12.43 16.27 0.04
N LEU A 343 12.11 15.37 0.96
CA LEU A 343 10.98 15.45 1.87
C LEU A 343 9.64 15.74 1.16
N ILE A 344 9.23 17.02 1.10
CA ILE A 344 7.94 17.45 0.55
C ILE A 344 8.05 18.23 -0.77
N SER A 345 9.26 18.43 -1.30
CA SER A 345 9.47 19.29 -2.48
C SER A 345 9.78 18.49 -3.74
N LYS A 346 9.10 18.75 -4.84
CA LYS A 346 9.42 18.15 -6.14
C LYS A 346 10.52 18.86 -6.93
N THR A 347 10.94 20.05 -6.50
CA THR A 347 11.98 20.85 -7.15
C THR A 347 13.38 20.52 -6.68
N MET A 348 13.52 19.63 -5.71
CA MET A 348 14.77 19.08 -5.19
C MET A 348 14.59 17.59 -4.94
N LYS A 349 15.55 16.77 -5.38
CA LYS A 349 15.67 15.34 -5.03
C LYS A 349 16.69 15.16 -3.89
N ALA A 350 16.65 14.01 -3.27
CA ALA A 350 17.67 13.58 -2.33
C ALA A 350 17.90 12.06 -2.42
N PHE A 351 19.18 11.70 -2.54
CA PHE A 351 19.59 10.33 -2.22
C PHE A 351 19.69 10.21 -0.71
N THR A 352 18.89 9.35 -0.11
CA THR A 352 18.68 9.26 1.34
C THR A 352 19.11 7.90 1.88
N LEU A 353 19.99 7.89 2.89
CA LEU A 353 20.25 6.72 3.73
C LEU A 353 19.36 6.81 4.98
N ILE A 354 18.50 5.82 5.17
CA ILE A 354 17.58 5.70 6.32
C ILE A 354 18.08 4.58 7.21
N VAL A 355 18.18 4.84 8.52
CA VAL A 355 18.69 3.89 9.52
C VAL A 355 17.72 3.80 10.68
N VAL A 356 17.39 2.55 11.09
CA VAL A 356 16.57 2.24 12.27
C VAL A 356 17.47 1.59 13.32
N PRO A 357 17.97 2.36 14.30
CA PRO A 357 18.88 1.87 15.33
C PRO A 357 18.24 0.86 16.29
N LYS A 358 19.02 -0.06 16.82
CA LYS A 358 18.67 -0.77 18.05
C LYS A 358 18.63 0.21 19.23
N PRO A 359 17.79 -0.02 20.26
CA PRO A 359 17.67 0.91 21.39
C PRO A 359 19.02 1.26 22.04
N GLY A 360 19.30 2.57 22.15
CA GLY A 360 20.54 3.08 22.71
C GLY A 360 21.79 2.96 21.83
N LYS A 361 21.62 2.58 20.57
CA LYS A 361 22.69 2.42 19.59
C LYS A 361 22.67 3.46 18.45
N ASP A 362 21.94 4.55 18.63
CA ASP A 362 21.62 5.53 17.58
C ASP A 362 22.85 6.01 16.80
N THR A 363 23.85 6.55 17.48
CA THR A 363 25.08 7.07 16.86
C THR A 363 25.93 5.98 16.25
N GLU A 364 26.05 4.82 16.91
CA GLU A 364 26.81 3.66 16.41
C GLU A 364 26.15 3.08 15.15
N ALA A 365 24.82 2.90 15.19
CA ALA A 365 24.03 2.41 14.06
C ALA A 365 24.17 3.31 12.83
N PHE A 366 24.03 4.62 13.04
CA PHE A 366 24.17 5.59 11.97
C PHE A 366 25.59 5.57 11.38
N ARG A 367 26.62 5.51 12.22
CA ARG A 367 28.00 5.40 11.77
C ARG A 367 28.26 4.13 10.94
N VAL A 368 27.81 2.97 11.42
CA VAL A 368 28.03 1.69 10.74
C VAL A 368 27.30 1.63 9.38
N ALA A 369 26.06 2.12 9.31
CA ALA A 369 25.32 2.21 8.05
C ALA A 369 25.99 3.18 7.08
N PHE A 370 26.50 4.32 7.59
CA PHE A 370 27.22 5.29 6.77
C PHE A 370 28.60 4.76 6.31
N GLU A 371 29.29 3.94 7.12
CA GLU A 371 30.50 3.22 6.71
C GLU A 371 30.23 2.28 5.54
N GLU A 372 29.10 1.60 5.51
CA GLU A 372 28.73 0.74 4.38
C GLU A 372 28.46 1.54 3.11
N LEU A 373 27.76 2.68 3.23
CA LEU A 373 27.60 3.62 2.12
C LEU A 373 28.98 4.12 1.62
N GLN A 374 29.88 4.46 2.54
CA GLN A 374 31.24 4.89 2.21
C GLN A 374 32.07 3.75 1.59
N ARG A 375 31.90 2.50 2.04
CA ARG A 375 32.51 1.31 1.43
C ARG A 375 32.05 1.15 -0.03
N ALA A 376 30.76 1.24 -0.27
CA ALA A 376 30.20 1.18 -1.63
C ALA A 376 30.72 2.32 -2.50
N ARG A 377 30.86 3.52 -1.94
CA ARG A 377 31.44 4.68 -2.67
C ARG A 377 32.91 4.49 -3.01
N GLN A 378 33.73 3.94 -2.10
CA GLN A 378 35.18 3.76 -2.30
C GLN A 378 35.51 2.61 -3.26
N PHE A 379 34.89 1.46 -3.04
CA PHE A 379 35.25 0.21 -3.74
C PHE A 379 34.27 -0.16 -4.85
N GLY A 380 33.09 0.48 -4.88
CA GLY A 380 32.01 0.16 -5.79
C GLY A 380 31.10 -0.98 -5.29
N LEU A 381 29.94 -1.09 -5.92
CA LEU A 381 29.12 -2.28 -5.93
C LEU A 381 29.72 -3.27 -6.92
N THR A 382 29.69 -4.56 -6.60
CA THR A 382 30.29 -5.60 -7.45
C THR A 382 29.42 -5.87 -8.70
N ALA A 383 30.00 -6.42 -9.74
CA ALA A 383 29.25 -6.79 -10.95
C ALA A 383 28.13 -7.80 -10.65
N THR A 384 28.36 -8.72 -9.70
CA THR A 384 27.36 -9.74 -9.33
C THR A 384 26.16 -9.16 -8.59
N GLU A 385 26.35 -8.13 -7.74
CA GLU A 385 25.25 -7.39 -7.10
C GLU A 385 24.43 -6.62 -8.14
N ILE A 386 25.10 -5.90 -9.01
CA ILE A 386 24.46 -5.14 -10.09
C ILE A 386 23.73 -6.06 -11.06
N ASP A 387 24.31 -7.20 -11.43
CA ASP A 387 23.66 -8.20 -12.29
C ASP A 387 22.36 -8.76 -11.67
N ARG A 388 22.34 -9.02 -10.37
CA ARG A 388 21.14 -9.48 -9.68
C ARG A 388 20.05 -8.40 -9.70
N ALA A 389 20.38 -7.17 -9.33
CA ALA A 389 19.45 -6.05 -9.34
C ALA A 389 18.90 -5.76 -10.76
N TYR A 390 19.76 -5.81 -11.77
CA TYR A 390 19.37 -5.67 -13.18
C TYR A 390 18.40 -6.81 -13.62
N ASN A 391 18.72 -8.06 -13.28
CA ASN A 391 17.86 -9.20 -13.63
C ASN A 391 16.49 -9.10 -12.94
N GLU A 392 16.44 -8.62 -11.71
CA GLU A 392 15.17 -8.37 -11.00
C GLU A 392 14.34 -7.29 -11.71
N MET A 393 14.96 -6.17 -12.06
CA MET A 393 14.31 -5.09 -12.81
C MET A 393 13.77 -5.60 -14.16
N VAL A 394 14.57 -6.33 -14.93
CA VAL A 394 14.14 -6.88 -16.23
C VAL A 394 12.98 -7.86 -16.05
N SER A 395 13.01 -8.70 -15.03
CA SER A 395 11.91 -9.64 -14.73
C SER A 395 10.60 -8.92 -14.42
N GLN A 396 10.65 -7.77 -13.73
CA GLN A 396 9.47 -6.94 -13.47
C GLN A 396 8.91 -6.34 -14.76
N PHE A 397 9.77 -5.76 -15.61
CA PHE A 397 9.34 -5.25 -16.93
C PHE A 397 8.80 -6.36 -17.84
N GLU A 398 9.42 -7.56 -17.84
CA GLU A 398 8.93 -8.73 -18.58
C GLU A 398 7.52 -9.14 -18.13
N ARG A 399 7.26 -9.12 -16.83
CA ARG A 399 5.92 -9.42 -16.28
C ARG A 399 4.88 -8.40 -16.76
N ILE A 400 5.20 -7.12 -16.76
CA ILE A 400 4.31 -6.05 -17.24
C ILE A 400 4.08 -6.22 -18.75
N TYR A 401 5.14 -6.48 -19.52
CA TYR A 401 5.07 -6.69 -20.97
C TYR A 401 4.22 -7.91 -21.35
N ASN A 402 4.44 -9.04 -20.69
CA ASN A 402 3.65 -10.26 -20.95
C ASN A 402 2.16 -10.04 -20.66
N ASN A 403 1.84 -9.13 -19.74
CA ASN A 403 0.48 -8.80 -19.35
C ASN A 403 -0.04 -7.48 -19.98
N ARG A 404 0.61 -6.95 -21.03
CA ARG A 404 0.30 -5.62 -21.59
C ARG A 404 -1.14 -5.50 -22.12
N ASP A 405 -1.68 -6.57 -22.68
CA ASP A 405 -3.05 -6.61 -23.21
C ASP A 405 -4.10 -6.82 -22.10
N LYS A 406 -3.67 -7.07 -20.87
CA LYS A 406 -4.48 -7.28 -19.66
C LYS A 406 -4.27 -6.15 -18.61
N GLN A 407 -3.61 -5.05 -19.00
CA GLN A 407 -3.42 -3.93 -18.09
C GLN A 407 -4.72 -3.17 -17.85
N ARG A 408 -4.99 -2.85 -16.59
CA ARG A 408 -6.16 -2.08 -16.18
C ARG A 408 -5.92 -0.58 -16.39
N SER A 409 -6.99 0.17 -16.58
CA SER A 409 -6.96 1.61 -16.86
C SER A 409 -6.11 2.45 -15.89
N PRO A 410 -6.07 2.19 -14.57
CA PRO A 410 -5.23 2.96 -13.64
C PRO A 410 -3.74 2.97 -13.97
N TYR A 411 -3.20 1.92 -14.58
CA TYR A 411 -1.81 1.87 -15.01
C TYR A 411 -1.46 3.02 -15.98
N PHE A 412 -2.32 3.24 -16.96
CA PHE A 412 -2.12 4.29 -17.98
C PHE A 412 -2.38 5.69 -17.43
N ILE A 413 -3.36 5.81 -16.54
CA ILE A 413 -3.69 7.09 -15.91
C ILE A 413 -2.49 7.66 -15.17
N GLN A 414 -1.82 6.85 -14.34
CA GLN A 414 -0.63 7.29 -13.61
C GLN A 414 0.46 7.81 -14.55
N GLN A 415 0.68 7.15 -15.67
CA GLN A 415 1.64 7.60 -16.67
C GLN A 415 1.27 8.98 -17.24
N TYR A 416 -0.02 9.25 -17.50
CA TYR A 416 -0.47 10.52 -18.06
C TYR A 416 -0.46 11.65 -17.03
N VAL A 417 -0.83 11.35 -15.78
CA VAL A 417 -0.74 12.29 -14.66
C VAL A 417 0.72 12.73 -14.47
N HIS A 418 1.65 11.79 -14.39
CA HIS A 418 3.08 12.13 -14.26
C HIS A 418 3.66 12.83 -15.49
N ASN A 419 3.20 12.45 -16.69
CA ASN A 419 3.60 13.21 -17.89
C ASN A 419 3.16 14.66 -17.82
N PHE A 420 1.91 14.93 -17.43
CA PHE A 420 1.42 16.31 -17.30
C PHE A 420 2.17 17.08 -16.21
N LEU A 421 2.31 16.50 -15.02
CA LEU A 421 2.91 17.19 -13.87
C LEU A 421 4.43 17.37 -14.01
N ASP A 422 5.13 16.33 -14.48
CA ASP A 422 6.59 16.22 -14.39
C ASP A 422 7.30 16.14 -15.74
N GLY A 423 6.56 15.93 -16.83
CA GLY A 423 7.13 15.78 -18.18
C GLY A 423 7.80 14.41 -18.42
N THR A 424 7.45 13.39 -17.64
CA THR A 424 8.00 12.02 -17.78
C THR A 424 7.54 11.34 -19.08
N PRO A 425 8.26 10.31 -19.58
CA PRO A 425 7.91 9.63 -20.82
C PRO A 425 6.54 8.95 -20.80
N MET A 426 5.89 8.89 -21.94
CA MET A 426 4.65 8.14 -22.19
C MET A 426 4.88 7.10 -23.28
N MET A 427 5.80 6.19 -23.07
CA MET A 427 6.05 5.09 -24.00
C MET A 427 4.98 4.00 -23.86
N SER A 428 4.79 3.23 -24.93
CA SER A 428 4.05 1.98 -24.83
C SER A 428 4.76 1.01 -23.88
N ILE A 429 4.02 0.05 -23.33
CA ILE A 429 4.62 -1.00 -22.46
C ILE A 429 5.66 -1.81 -23.25
N GLU A 430 5.39 -2.07 -24.53
CA GLU A 430 6.28 -2.80 -25.42
C GLU A 430 7.58 -2.01 -25.67
N ASP A 431 7.46 -0.72 -26.00
CA ASP A 431 8.64 0.12 -26.23
C ASP A 431 9.48 0.28 -24.96
N SER A 432 8.83 0.46 -23.79
CA SER A 432 9.50 0.56 -22.49
C SER A 432 10.28 -0.72 -22.14
N TYR A 433 9.66 -1.90 -22.30
CA TYR A 433 10.33 -3.17 -22.07
C TYR A 433 11.51 -3.40 -23.02
N ASN A 434 11.27 -3.20 -24.33
CA ASN A 434 12.29 -3.38 -25.33
C ASN A 434 13.49 -2.42 -25.14
N PHE A 435 13.20 -1.15 -24.80
CA PHE A 435 14.22 -0.16 -24.50
C PHE A 435 15.07 -0.58 -23.29
N MET A 436 14.43 -0.88 -22.16
CA MET A 436 15.15 -1.23 -20.92
C MET A 436 15.99 -2.51 -21.09
N LYS A 437 15.44 -3.52 -21.77
CA LYS A 437 16.15 -4.77 -22.05
C LYS A 437 17.32 -4.57 -22.99
N MET A 438 17.10 -3.87 -24.11
CA MET A 438 18.15 -3.62 -25.12
C MET A 438 19.29 -2.78 -24.53
N VAL A 439 18.97 -1.65 -23.94
CA VAL A 439 19.95 -0.74 -23.36
C VAL A 439 20.73 -1.40 -22.23
N GLY A 440 20.04 -2.09 -21.32
CA GLY A 440 20.69 -2.80 -20.22
C GLY A 440 21.64 -3.91 -20.71
N GLN A 441 21.26 -4.66 -21.75
CA GLN A 441 22.14 -5.66 -22.36
C GLN A 441 23.37 -5.02 -23.03
N GLN A 442 23.21 -3.91 -23.73
CA GLN A 442 24.33 -3.18 -24.35
C GLN A 442 25.28 -2.61 -23.30
N LEU A 443 24.75 -2.01 -22.23
CA LEU A 443 25.55 -1.51 -21.11
C LEU A 443 26.34 -2.64 -20.44
N LYS A 444 25.70 -3.80 -20.25
CA LYS A 444 26.36 -4.97 -19.68
C LYS A 444 27.49 -5.50 -20.57
N GLN A 445 27.25 -5.64 -21.88
CA GLN A 445 28.25 -6.08 -22.83
C GLN A 445 29.46 -5.13 -22.94
N ALA A 446 29.20 -3.83 -22.81
CA ALA A 446 30.26 -2.81 -22.77
C ALA A 446 30.97 -2.69 -21.41
N GLY A 447 30.56 -3.43 -20.38
CA GLY A 447 31.06 -3.27 -19.01
C GLY A 447 30.62 -1.96 -18.34
N ALA A 448 29.75 -1.18 -19.00
CA ALA A 448 29.34 0.15 -18.56
C ALA A 448 28.20 0.12 -17.53
N LEU A 449 27.48 -0.99 -17.36
CA LEU A 449 26.36 -1.10 -16.41
C LEU A 449 26.86 -0.91 -14.96
N THR A 450 27.87 -1.68 -14.56
CA THR A 450 28.44 -1.59 -13.20
C THR A 450 29.14 -0.25 -12.97
N GLU A 451 29.89 0.24 -13.98
CA GLU A 451 30.54 1.54 -13.89
C GLU A 451 29.55 2.69 -13.80
N GLY A 452 28.44 2.62 -14.55
CA GLY A 452 27.36 3.60 -14.51
C GLY A 452 26.72 3.69 -13.14
N CYS A 453 26.29 2.56 -12.56
CA CYS A 453 25.72 2.52 -11.21
C CYS A 453 26.69 3.08 -10.15
N ASN A 454 27.95 2.68 -10.19
CA ASN A 454 28.97 3.16 -9.25
C ASN A 454 29.30 4.66 -9.42
N SER A 455 29.18 5.18 -10.62
CA SER A 455 29.39 6.61 -10.88
C SER A 455 28.25 7.46 -10.36
N ILE A 456 26.99 7.00 -10.52
CA ILE A 456 25.80 7.65 -9.92
C ILE A 456 25.93 7.68 -8.39
N LEU A 457 26.30 6.56 -7.77
CA LEU A 457 26.51 6.51 -6.32
C LEU A 457 27.55 7.54 -5.85
N LYS A 458 28.68 7.63 -6.55
CA LYS A 458 29.74 8.61 -6.26
C LYS A 458 29.27 10.05 -6.45
N GLU A 459 28.48 10.31 -7.48
CA GLU A 459 27.93 11.64 -7.76
C GLU A 459 26.92 12.05 -6.68
N TYR A 460 25.95 11.20 -6.36
CA TYR A 460 24.93 11.52 -5.36
C TYR A 460 25.51 11.70 -3.97
N THR A 461 26.55 10.97 -3.62
CA THR A 461 27.21 11.04 -2.31
C THR A 461 28.48 11.90 -2.31
N ALA A 462 28.64 12.81 -3.28
CA ALA A 462 29.90 13.53 -3.52
C ALA A 462 30.34 14.42 -2.36
N SER A 463 29.43 15.01 -1.60
CA SER A 463 29.73 15.96 -0.54
C SER A 463 28.87 15.76 0.69
N THR A 464 29.51 15.86 1.85
CA THR A 464 28.85 16.00 3.17
C THR A 464 29.03 17.41 3.76
N ASP A 465 29.70 18.31 3.04
CA ASP A 465 29.96 19.68 3.49
C ASP A 465 28.90 20.68 3.01
N SER A 466 28.18 20.33 1.95
CA SER A 466 27.15 21.16 1.34
C SER A 466 26.01 20.28 0.80
N ASN A 467 24.79 20.81 0.75
CA ASN A 467 23.61 20.07 0.29
C ASN A 467 23.40 18.73 1.01
N PHE A 468 23.84 18.63 2.24
CA PHE A 468 23.73 17.44 3.08
C PHE A 468 22.91 17.73 4.33
N VAL A 469 21.97 16.86 4.62
CA VAL A 469 21.03 17.02 5.74
C VAL A 469 20.96 15.72 6.53
N VAL A 470 21.06 15.79 7.84
CA VAL A 470 20.79 14.68 8.75
C VAL A 470 19.61 15.03 9.62
N LEU A 471 18.57 14.20 9.58
CA LEU A 471 17.38 14.32 10.44
C LEU A 471 17.27 13.07 11.31
N ALA A 472 17.31 13.25 12.61
CA ALA A 472 17.05 12.20 13.60
C ALA A 472 15.71 12.46 14.30
N MET A 473 14.80 11.51 14.19
CA MET A 473 13.49 11.49 14.84
C MET A 473 13.53 10.46 15.96
N CYS A 474 13.45 10.90 17.21
CA CYS A 474 13.73 10.05 18.36
C CYS A 474 12.53 9.93 19.32
N PRO A 475 12.41 8.83 20.08
CA PRO A 475 11.49 8.74 21.20
C PRO A 475 11.88 9.70 22.32
N ASP A 476 10.92 10.49 22.86
CA ASP A 476 11.10 11.24 24.11
C ASP A 476 10.71 10.36 25.29
N LYS A 477 11.62 9.48 25.72
CA LYS A 477 11.39 8.53 26.79
C LYS A 477 12.47 8.64 27.86
N ALA A 478 12.06 8.70 29.11
CA ALA A 478 12.98 8.73 30.25
C ALA A 478 13.93 7.50 30.23
N GLY A 479 15.23 7.77 30.40
CA GLY A 479 16.28 6.73 30.40
C GLY A 479 16.79 6.33 29.00
N ILE A 480 16.22 6.87 27.91
CA ILE A 480 16.78 6.72 26.56
C ILE A 480 17.56 7.99 26.22
N ALA A 481 18.85 7.85 25.92
CA ALA A 481 19.68 8.96 25.47
C ALA A 481 19.34 9.27 24.00
N VAL A 482 19.08 10.53 23.69
CA VAL A 482 18.89 11.04 22.33
C VAL A 482 20.24 11.54 21.83
N PRO A 483 20.67 11.22 20.59
CA PRO A 483 21.93 11.72 20.07
C PRO A 483 21.89 13.25 19.93
N THR A 484 23.04 13.90 20.00
CA THR A 484 23.15 15.32 19.68
C THR A 484 23.53 15.51 18.21
N GLU A 485 23.24 16.70 17.65
CA GLU A 485 23.67 17.07 16.30
C GLU A 485 25.19 16.89 16.10
N SER A 486 26.00 17.25 17.13
CA SER A 486 27.45 17.06 17.10
C SER A 486 27.85 15.58 17.04
N GLN A 487 27.21 14.72 17.82
CA GLN A 487 27.50 13.28 17.80
C GLN A 487 27.19 12.65 16.43
N LEU A 488 26.11 13.08 15.77
CA LEU A 488 25.81 12.63 14.41
C LEU A 488 26.83 13.17 13.38
N ALA A 489 27.25 14.41 13.52
CA ALA A 489 28.32 14.97 12.68
C ALA A 489 29.65 14.25 12.88
N ASP A 490 29.99 13.89 14.10
CA ASP A 490 31.21 13.13 14.41
C ASP A 490 31.11 11.69 13.91
N ALA A 491 29.93 11.07 13.91
CA ALA A 491 29.68 9.77 13.31
C ALA A 491 29.92 9.78 11.78
N VAL A 492 29.47 10.82 11.08
CA VAL A 492 29.75 11.01 9.65
C VAL A 492 31.25 11.15 9.41
N LYS A 493 31.95 12.00 10.17
CA LYS A 493 33.41 12.16 10.04
C LYS A 493 34.18 10.88 10.32
N ALA A 494 33.77 10.13 11.36
CA ALA A 494 34.37 8.84 11.68
C ALA A 494 34.19 7.83 10.54
N ALA A 495 32.99 7.74 9.97
CA ALA A 495 32.72 6.87 8.84
C ALA A 495 33.51 7.24 7.58
N LEU A 496 33.66 8.54 7.28
CA LEU A 496 34.46 9.03 6.15
C LEU A 496 35.96 8.73 6.31
N SER A 497 36.46 8.67 7.54
CA SER A 497 37.87 8.40 7.85
C SER A 497 38.19 6.92 8.15
N ALA A 498 37.14 6.06 8.16
CA ALA A 498 37.29 4.66 8.48
C ALA A 498 38.16 3.91 7.43
N LYS A 499 39.04 3.03 7.91
CA LYS A 499 39.78 2.13 7.05
C LYS A 499 38.89 0.94 6.69
N LEU A 500 38.29 1.02 5.52
CA LEU A 500 37.38 0.01 5.00
C LEU A 500 38.08 -0.96 4.07
N THR A 501 37.56 -2.17 3.95
CA THR A 501 37.96 -3.17 2.95
C THR A 501 36.83 -3.36 1.95
N ALA A 502 37.15 -3.79 0.73
CA ALA A 502 36.14 -4.07 -0.29
C ALA A 502 35.17 -5.15 0.19
N TYR A 503 33.92 -4.98 -0.19
CA TYR A 503 32.88 -6.00 0.06
C TYR A 503 33.16 -7.26 -0.77
N VAL A 504 32.91 -8.41 -0.19
CA VAL A 504 33.02 -9.72 -0.86
C VAL A 504 31.61 -10.30 -0.98
N ASP A 505 31.13 -10.43 -2.21
CA ASP A 505 29.81 -10.98 -2.50
C ASP A 505 29.85 -12.51 -2.48
N ASN A 506 29.47 -13.08 -1.36
CA ASN A 506 29.38 -14.52 -1.20
C ASN A 506 28.05 -15.05 -1.79
N VAL A 507 28.15 -15.74 -2.93
CA VAL A 507 27.00 -16.32 -3.63
C VAL A 507 27.07 -17.84 -3.58
N LYS A 508 25.99 -18.47 -3.12
CA LYS A 508 25.83 -19.92 -3.14
C LYS A 508 25.26 -20.36 -4.50
N ASN A 509 26.13 -20.91 -5.36
CA ASN A 509 25.77 -21.38 -6.70
C ASN A 509 25.29 -22.83 -6.70
N GLU A 510 24.24 -23.12 -5.92
CA GLU A 510 23.61 -24.43 -5.86
C GLU A 510 22.12 -24.31 -6.23
N PRO A 511 21.50 -25.34 -6.84
CA PRO A 511 20.06 -25.36 -7.03
C PRO A 511 19.36 -25.47 -5.66
N LEU A 512 18.14 -24.94 -5.55
CA LEU A 512 17.32 -25.03 -4.32
C LEU A 512 17.18 -26.48 -3.85
N ILE A 513 17.09 -27.41 -4.78
CA ILE A 513 17.03 -28.87 -4.53
C ILE A 513 18.14 -29.56 -5.34
N THR A 514 19.19 -30.00 -4.64
CA THR A 514 20.34 -30.65 -5.27
C THR A 514 20.05 -32.08 -5.73
N LYS A 515 19.14 -32.79 -5.04
CA LYS A 515 18.72 -34.12 -5.38
C LYS A 515 17.20 -34.17 -5.51
N LEU A 516 16.72 -34.41 -6.72
CA LEU A 516 15.29 -34.55 -6.96
C LEU A 516 14.69 -35.67 -6.11
N PRO A 517 13.53 -35.44 -5.47
CA PRO A 517 12.84 -36.46 -4.71
C PRO A 517 12.34 -37.59 -5.61
N LYS A 518 12.09 -38.75 -5.01
CA LYS A 518 11.51 -39.86 -5.73
C LYS A 518 10.09 -39.52 -6.17
N LYS A 519 9.87 -39.49 -7.48
CA LYS A 519 8.61 -39.12 -8.10
C LYS A 519 7.45 -39.99 -7.59
N GLY A 520 6.36 -39.37 -7.12
CA GLY A 520 5.10 -40.04 -6.84
C GLY A 520 4.21 -40.10 -8.09
N LYS A 521 2.91 -40.33 -7.90
CA LYS A 521 1.94 -40.50 -9.00
C LYS A 521 0.62 -39.77 -8.72
N ILE A 522 -0.08 -39.37 -9.77
CA ILE A 522 -1.50 -39.07 -9.74
C ILE A 522 -2.25 -40.39 -9.82
N VAL A 523 -3.05 -40.73 -8.81
CA VAL A 523 -3.81 -42.00 -8.74
C VAL A 523 -5.27 -41.86 -9.15
N LYS A 524 -5.82 -40.63 -9.12
CA LYS A 524 -7.19 -40.33 -9.54
C LYS A 524 -7.27 -38.96 -10.16
N THR A 525 -8.10 -38.81 -11.19
CA THR A 525 -8.44 -37.52 -11.82
C THR A 525 -9.96 -37.42 -11.91
N GLU A 526 -10.54 -36.32 -11.46
CA GLU A 526 -11.99 -36.06 -11.51
C GLU A 526 -12.27 -34.59 -11.75
N LYS A 527 -13.44 -34.27 -12.34
CA LYS A 527 -13.92 -32.90 -12.45
C LYS A 527 -14.39 -32.40 -11.09
N SER A 528 -14.23 -31.12 -10.84
CA SER A 528 -14.69 -30.44 -9.63
C SER A 528 -15.52 -29.21 -10.00
N ASP A 529 -16.05 -28.51 -8.99
CA ASP A 529 -16.86 -27.32 -9.15
C ASP A 529 -16.09 -26.17 -9.84
N PHE A 530 -16.81 -25.23 -10.38
CA PHE A 530 -16.32 -23.99 -11.00
C PHE A 530 -15.27 -24.20 -12.11
N GLY A 531 -15.34 -25.30 -12.84
CA GLY A 531 -14.40 -25.62 -13.93
C GLY A 531 -13.03 -26.11 -13.48
N TYR A 532 -12.87 -26.47 -12.21
CA TYR A 532 -11.65 -27.09 -11.72
C TYR A 532 -11.59 -28.58 -12.05
N THR A 533 -10.37 -29.07 -12.13
CA THR A 533 -10.06 -30.51 -12.14
C THR A 533 -9.33 -30.85 -10.85
N CYS A 534 -9.65 -31.97 -10.24
CA CYS A 534 -9.02 -32.50 -9.03
C CYS A 534 -8.14 -33.71 -9.33
N TRP A 535 -6.88 -33.67 -8.94
CA TRP A 535 -6.00 -34.83 -8.86
C TRP A 535 -5.87 -35.32 -7.42
N THR A 536 -6.01 -36.63 -7.20
CA THR A 536 -5.56 -37.25 -5.95
C THR A 536 -4.17 -37.80 -6.18
N LEU A 537 -3.23 -37.41 -5.32
CA LEU A 537 -1.82 -37.87 -5.38
C LEU A 537 -1.63 -39.17 -4.59
N SER A 538 -0.57 -39.91 -4.89
CA SER A 538 -0.23 -41.19 -4.24
C SER A 538 0.02 -41.10 -2.74
N ASN A 539 0.34 -39.92 -2.22
CA ASN A 539 0.50 -39.63 -0.78
C ASN A 539 -0.78 -39.08 -0.12
N GLY A 540 -1.92 -39.05 -0.84
CA GLY A 540 -3.21 -38.63 -0.32
C GLY A 540 -3.54 -37.15 -0.46
N ALA A 541 -2.58 -36.31 -0.87
CA ALA A 541 -2.84 -34.90 -1.15
C ALA A 541 -3.80 -34.71 -2.34
N LYS A 542 -4.58 -33.65 -2.32
CA LYS A 542 -5.46 -33.26 -3.43
C LYS A 542 -4.97 -31.98 -4.10
N VAL A 543 -4.97 -31.98 -5.44
CA VAL A 543 -4.58 -30.83 -6.24
C VAL A 543 -5.75 -30.42 -7.12
N TYR A 544 -6.33 -29.26 -6.83
CA TYR A 544 -7.37 -28.63 -7.63
C TYR A 544 -6.72 -27.60 -8.55
N TYR A 545 -6.99 -27.66 -9.85
CA TYR A 545 -6.44 -26.69 -10.77
C TYR A 545 -7.46 -26.19 -11.78
N ARG A 546 -7.34 -24.91 -12.12
CA ARG A 546 -8.08 -24.26 -13.19
C ARG A 546 -7.14 -23.35 -13.97
N GLN A 547 -6.96 -23.65 -15.27
CA GLN A 547 -6.24 -22.76 -16.16
C GLN A 547 -7.12 -21.57 -16.55
N THR A 548 -6.55 -20.37 -16.51
CA THR A 548 -7.22 -19.11 -16.87
C THR A 548 -6.27 -18.25 -17.71
N ASP A 549 -6.85 -17.31 -18.44
CA ASP A 549 -6.15 -16.29 -19.22
C ASP A 549 -6.34 -14.87 -18.67
N PHE A 550 -6.81 -14.73 -17.45
CA PHE A 550 -7.09 -13.43 -16.84
C PHE A 550 -5.83 -12.58 -16.63
N ASN A 551 -4.70 -13.24 -16.38
CA ASN A 551 -3.39 -12.63 -16.24
C ASN A 551 -2.31 -13.58 -16.76
N GLU A 552 -1.61 -13.14 -17.82
CA GLU A 552 -0.62 -13.97 -18.52
C GLU A 552 0.64 -14.27 -17.67
N SER A 553 0.88 -13.49 -16.66
CA SER A 553 2.06 -13.57 -15.79
C SER A 553 1.75 -14.10 -14.40
N GLN A 554 0.60 -14.75 -14.19
CA GLN A 554 0.21 -15.16 -12.83
C GLN A 554 -0.19 -16.62 -12.76
N VAL A 555 0.42 -17.32 -11.81
CA VAL A 555 0.00 -18.61 -11.27
C VAL A 555 -0.16 -18.48 -9.78
N LEU A 556 -1.40 -18.50 -9.28
CA LEU A 556 -1.69 -18.55 -7.86
C LEU A 556 -1.67 -19.98 -7.36
N MET A 557 -1.05 -20.21 -6.21
CA MET A 557 -1.10 -21.47 -5.48
C MET A 557 -1.57 -21.19 -4.05
N GLN A 558 -2.55 -21.97 -3.59
CA GLN A 558 -2.95 -22.01 -2.19
C GLN A 558 -2.90 -23.46 -1.71
N ALA A 559 -2.32 -23.72 -0.54
CA ALA A 559 -2.45 -25.01 0.13
C ALA A 559 -3.15 -24.79 1.47
N ARG A 560 -4.17 -25.59 1.76
CA ARG A 560 -5.02 -25.39 2.94
C ARG A 560 -5.28 -26.72 3.65
N SER A 561 -5.16 -26.69 4.98
CA SER A 561 -5.52 -27.77 5.89
C SER A 561 -6.28 -27.25 7.09
N PHE A 562 -7.13 -28.07 7.68
CA PHE A 562 -7.63 -27.83 9.04
C PHE A 562 -6.57 -28.24 10.06
N GLY A 563 -6.56 -27.55 11.22
CA GLY A 563 -5.60 -27.80 12.28
C GLY A 563 -5.27 -26.53 13.07
N GLY A 564 -4.22 -25.86 12.65
CA GLY A 564 -3.77 -24.61 13.24
C GLY A 564 -3.45 -24.70 14.72
N LEU A 565 -3.69 -23.58 15.41
CA LEU A 565 -3.47 -23.45 16.85
C LEU A 565 -4.45 -24.29 17.68
N SER A 566 -5.60 -24.76 17.09
CA SER A 566 -6.57 -25.61 17.80
C SER A 566 -5.99 -26.97 18.20
N TYR A 567 -4.91 -27.40 17.56
CA TYR A 567 -4.17 -28.64 17.87
C TYR A 567 -2.91 -28.40 18.73
N ALA A 568 -2.59 -27.13 19.00
CA ALA A 568 -1.43 -26.81 19.83
C ALA A 568 -1.60 -27.25 21.28
N LYS A 569 -0.52 -27.79 21.88
CA LYS A 569 -0.45 -28.05 23.32
C LYS A 569 0.15 -26.84 24.00
N VAL A 570 -0.67 -26.12 24.77
CA VAL A 570 -0.28 -24.92 25.48
C VAL A 570 -0.43 -25.11 26.97
N ASN A 571 0.69 -25.14 27.69
CA ASN A 571 0.74 -25.34 29.15
C ASN A 571 1.27 -24.08 29.87
N SER A 572 1.81 -23.11 29.14
CA SER A 572 2.41 -21.89 29.68
C SER A 572 2.20 -20.71 28.74
N LYS A 573 2.45 -19.47 29.24
CA LYS A 573 2.49 -18.26 28.42
C LYS A 573 3.57 -18.34 27.33
N ALA A 574 4.71 -18.95 27.63
CA ALA A 574 5.78 -19.15 26.66
C ALA A 574 5.36 -20.12 25.55
N ASP A 575 4.67 -21.23 25.87
CA ASP A 575 4.13 -22.13 24.85
C ASP A 575 3.17 -21.38 23.93
N LEU A 576 2.24 -20.60 24.50
CA LEU A 576 1.30 -19.81 23.72
C LEU A 576 2.00 -18.81 22.79
N PHE A 577 3.02 -18.11 23.32
CA PHE A 577 3.83 -17.18 22.51
C PHE A 577 4.48 -17.91 21.33
N ASN A 578 5.15 -19.05 21.60
CA ASN A 578 5.90 -19.76 20.60
C ASN A 578 5.01 -20.39 19.52
N VAL A 579 3.87 -21.00 19.87
CA VAL A 579 2.99 -21.59 18.85
C VAL A 579 2.30 -20.50 17.99
N ARG A 580 1.89 -19.37 18.60
CA ARG A 580 1.27 -18.26 17.84
C ARG A 580 2.21 -17.59 16.85
N ASN A 581 3.50 -17.57 17.14
CA ASN A 581 4.49 -16.88 16.31
C ASN A 581 5.31 -17.85 15.43
N ALA A 582 5.06 -19.16 15.50
CA ALA A 582 5.91 -20.17 14.88
C ALA A 582 6.09 -19.98 13.37
N SER A 583 5.00 -19.79 12.60
CA SER A 583 5.11 -19.58 11.16
C SER A 583 5.88 -18.32 10.84
N THR A 584 5.51 -17.18 11.45
CA THR A 584 6.14 -15.87 11.19
C THR A 584 7.66 -15.90 11.41
N PHE A 585 8.11 -16.52 12.51
CA PHE A 585 9.54 -16.58 12.84
C PHE A 585 10.32 -17.56 11.95
N ILE A 586 9.74 -18.75 11.69
CA ILE A 586 10.42 -19.76 10.86
C ILE A 586 10.52 -19.32 9.41
N GLU A 587 9.57 -18.51 8.90
CA GLU A 587 9.63 -17.91 7.58
C GLU A 587 10.86 -17.00 7.38
N GLN A 588 11.38 -16.38 8.45
CA GLN A 588 12.59 -15.54 8.42
C GLN A 588 13.90 -16.35 8.43
N CYS A 589 13.84 -17.66 8.62
CA CYS A 589 15.02 -18.49 8.91
C CYS A 589 15.62 -19.20 7.67
N GLY A 590 15.45 -18.62 6.48
CA GLY A 590 15.90 -19.24 5.23
C GLY A 590 15.04 -20.45 4.85
N LEU A 591 15.55 -21.30 3.93
CA LEU A 591 14.81 -22.47 3.44
C LEU A 591 15.76 -23.52 2.88
N GLY A 592 15.50 -24.79 3.17
CA GLY A 592 16.35 -25.85 2.69
C GLY A 592 17.75 -25.81 3.30
N SER A 593 18.77 -25.74 2.46
CA SER A 593 20.18 -25.55 2.84
C SER A 593 20.61 -24.08 2.76
N PHE A 594 19.69 -23.16 2.44
CA PHE A 594 19.98 -21.75 2.26
C PHE A 594 19.62 -20.96 3.51
N SER A 595 20.56 -20.14 3.99
CA SER A 595 20.26 -19.07 4.95
C SER A 595 19.29 -18.06 4.32
N ALA A 596 18.74 -17.14 5.13
CA ALA A 596 17.85 -16.10 4.61
C ALA A 596 18.51 -15.31 3.47
N THR A 597 19.72 -14.81 3.69
CA THR A 597 20.48 -14.03 2.70
C THR A 597 20.87 -14.84 1.45
N GLU A 598 21.26 -16.09 1.61
CA GLU A 598 21.60 -16.96 0.47
C GLU A 598 20.35 -17.27 -0.38
N LEU A 599 19.19 -17.41 0.26
CA LEU A 599 17.92 -17.63 -0.43
C LEU A 599 17.52 -16.42 -1.27
N ASP A 600 17.61 -15.20 -0.70
CA ASP A 600 17.34 -13.95 -1.41
C ASP A 600 18.22 -13.83 -2.67
N LYS A 601 19.52 -14.09 -2.52
CA LYS A 601 20.47 -14.08 -3.66
C LYS A 601 20.14 -15.16 -4.70
N ALA A 602 19.72 -16.35 -4.29
CA ALA A 602 19.39 -17.47 -5.20
C ALA A 602 18.07 -17.24 -5.96
N LEU A 603 17.16 -16.46 -5.40
CA LEU A 603 15.86 -16.12 -5.98
C LEU A 603 15.87 -14.82 -6.81
N ALA A 604 16.96 -14.05 -6.79
CA ALA A 604 17.05 -12.80 -7.54
C ALA A 604 16.74 -12.99 -9.03
N GLY A 605 15.84 -12.20 -9.58
CA GLY A 605 15.34 -12.29 -10.96
C GLY A 605 14.33 -13.40 -11.21
N LYS A 606 13.93 -14.17 -10.20
CA LYS A 606 12.83 -15.13 -10.26
C LYS A 606 11.56 -14.53 -9.66
N GLN A 607 10.46 -14.67 -10.36
CA GLN A 607 9.15 -14.19 -9.93
C GLN A 607 8.36 -15.37 -9.34
N ALA A 608 8.82 -15.89 -8.19
CA ALA A 608 8.16 -16.96 -7.45
C ALA A 608 8.33 -16.76 -5.95
N SER A 609 7.24 -16.91 -5.20
CA SER A 609 7.23 -16.83 -3.75
C SER A 609 6.28 -17.83 -3.12
N VAL A 610 6.58 -18.31 -1.92
CA VAL A 610 5.72 -19.15 -1.10
C VAL A 610 5.88 -18.75 0.36
N SER A 611 4.78 -18.38 1.01
CA SER A 611 4.72 -18.08 2.44
C SER A 611 3.83 -19.07 3.18
N ALA A 612 4.18 -19.40 4.42
CA ALA A 612 3.41 -20.27 5.29
C ALA A 612 2.70 -19.47 6.38
N TYR A 613 1.51 -19.92 6.76
CA TYR A 613 0.80 -19.42 7.92
C TYR A 613 0.25 -20.55 8.78
N ILE A 614 0.08 -20.27 10.07
CA ILE A 614 -0.64 -21.10 11.03
C ILE A 614 -1.63 -20.18 11.74
N ASP A 615 -2.92 -20.39 11.50
CA ASP A 615 -4.00 -19.60 12.08
C ASP A 615 -4.71 -20.40 13.19
N ARG A 616 -5.81 -19.91 13.70
CA ARG A 616 -6.56 -20.51 14.82
C ARG A 616 -6.98 -21.93 14.55
N GLU A 617 -7.54 -22.22 13.40
CA GLU A 617 -8.18 -23.50 13.04
C GLU A 617 -7.65 -24.10 11.72
N SER A 618 -6.67 -23.45 11.12
CA SER A 618 -6.09 -23.87 9.86
C SER A 618 -4.61 -23.52 9.74
N GLU A 619 -3.92 -24.22 8.86
CA GLU A 619 -2.63 -23.83 8.35
C GLU A 619 -2.61 -23.91 6.83
N GLY A 620 -1.64 -23.25 6.23
CA GLY A 620 -1.53 -23.27 4.79
C GLY A 620 -0.29 -22.60 4.22
N LEU A 621 -0.21 -22.68 2.90
CA LEU A 621 0.76 -21.94 2.09
C LEU A 621 0.01 -21.07 1.10
N ASP A 622 0.53 -19.86 0.87
CA ASP A 622 0.17 -18.99 -0.23
C ASP A 622 1.37 -18.81 -1.15
N GLY A 623 1.19 -19.06 -2.43
CA GLY A 623 2.23 -18.95 -3.42
C GLY A 623 1.78 -18.20 -4.66
N ASN A 624 2.74 -17.53 -5.29
CA ASN A 624 2.55 -16.85 -6.56
C ASN A 624 3.79 -17.07 -7.42
N ALA A 625 3.58 -17.27 -8.73
CA ALA A 625 4.67 -17.34 -9.69
C ALA A 625 4.23 -16.85 -11.06
N THR A 626 5.22 -16.55 -11.91
CA THR A 626 4.99 -16.52 -13.35
C THR A 626 4.98 -17.94 -13.94
N PRO A 627 4.38 -18.15 -15.12
CA PRO A 627 4.46 -19.45 -15.81
C PRO A 627 5.90 -19.96 -16.00
N LYS A 628 6.86 -19.06 -16.22
CA LYS A 628 8.29 -19.34 -16.38
C LYS A 628 8.90 -19.91 -15.09
N ASP A 629 8.47 -19.40 -13.94
CA ASP A 629 9.01 -19.74 -12.61
C ASP A 629 8.16 -20.77 -11.86
N LEU A 630 7.22 -21.43 -12.54
CA LEU A 630 6.35 -22.44 -11.96
C LEU A 630 7.14 -23.55 -11.23
N ARG A 631 8.28 -23.98 -11.78
CA ARG A 631 9.16 -24.96 -11.14
C ARG A 631 9.66 -24.45 -9.79
N THR A 632 10.12 -23.21 -9.71
CA THR A 632 10.61 -22.58 -8.48
C THR A 632 9.50 -22.55 -7.42
N LEU A 633 8.25 -22.24 -7.80
CA LEU A 633 7.09 -22.31 -6.90
C LEU A 633 6.94 -23.70 -6.26
N PHE A 634 7.07 -24.78 -7.04
CA PHE A 634 7.00 -26.14 -6.52
C PHE A 634 8.20 -26.53 -5.66
N GLU A 635 9.40 -26.10 -6.01
CA GLU A 635 10.62 -26.31 -5.21
C GLU A 635 10.51 -25.64 -3.84
N LEU A 636 10.07 -24.39 -3.79
CA LEU A 636 9.81 -23.64 -2.55
C LEU A 636 8.73 -24.36 -1.71
N THR A 637 7.61 -24.74 -2.34
CA THR A 637 6.53 -25.46 -1.67
C THR A 637 7.02 -26.78 -1.05
N TYR A 638 7.77 -27.57 -1.80
CA TYR A 638 8.36 -28.82 -1.31
C TYR A 638 9.26 -28.60 -0.09
N LEU A 639 10.12 -27.58 -0.13
CA LEU A 639 11.04 -27.27 0.97
C LEU A 639 10.31 -26.76 2.22
N LYS A 640 9.21 -26.02 2.08
CA LYS A 640 8.38 -25.58 3.22
C LYS A 640 7.84 -26.78 4.02
N PHE A 641 7.49 -27.87 3.35
CA PHE A 641 7.06 -29.11 4.01
C PHE A 641 8.24 -29.93 4.56
N THR A 642 9.32 -30.06 3.80
CA THR A 642 10.36 -31.07 4.09
C THR A 642 11.56 -30.50 4.85
N ASN A 643 11.93 -29.26 4.61
CA ASN A 643 13.07 -28.62 5.23
C ASN A 643 12.84 -27.12 5.49
N PRO A 644 11.90 -26.77 6.41
CA PRO A 644 11.64 -25.37 6.76
C PRO A 644 12.87 -24.74 7.40
N GLY A 645 12.88 -23.41 7.43
CA GLY A 645 13.97 -22.58 7.85
C GLY A 645 14.72 -23.04 9.09
N SER A 646 16.04 -22.92 9.05
CA SER A 646 16.93 -23.40 10.11
C SER A 646 18.03 -22.39 10.48
N ASP A 647 17.99 -21.18 9.93
CA ASP A 647 18.93 -20.11 10.22
C ASP A 647 18.65 -19.46 11.59
N ARG A 648 19.38 -19.94 12.62
CA ARG A 648 19.24 -19.43 13.99
C ARG A 648 19.74 -17.98 14.14
N LYS A 649 20.64 -17.52 13.27
CA LYS A 649 21.09 -16.11 13.31
C LYS A 649 19.96 -15.21 12.87
N ALA A 650 19.32 -15.52 11.74
CA ALA A 650 18.17 -14.78 11.25
C ALA A 650 17.02 -14.78 12.26
N PHE A 651 16.76 -15.93 12.96
CA PHE A 651 15.80 -15.98 14.04
C PHE A 651 16.11 -14.97 15.16
N ASN A 652 17.36 -14.98 15.67
CA ASN A 652 17.76 -14.08 16.74
C ASN A 652 17.65 -12.60 16.31
N ASN A 653 18.04 -12.28 15.08
CA ASN A 653 17.89 -10.93 14.53
C ASN A 653 16.43 -10.52 14.46
N TYR A 654 15.56 -11.41 14.04
CA TYR A 654 14.14 -11.11 13.98
C TYR A 654 13.55 -10.86 15.38
N VAL A 655 13.96 -11.61 16.40
CA VAL A 655 13.61 -11.34 17.81
C VAL A 655 14.03 -9.94 18.21
N GLU A 656 15.29 -9.56 17.96
CA GLU A 656 15.81 -8.23 18.32
C GLU A 656 15.12 -7.10 17.51
N SER A 657 14.81 -7.35 16.25
CA SER A 657 14.04 -6.42 15.41
C SER A 657 12.66 -6.16 16.01
N MET A 658 11.93 -7.21 16.39
CA MET A 658 10.60 -7.08 17.01
C MET A 658 10.69 -6.37 18.38
N LYS A 659 11.68 -6.68 19.20
CA LYS A 659 11.91 -5.98 20.47
C LYS A 659 12.16 -4.49 20.26
N THR A 660 12.92 -4.14 19.23
CA THR A 660 13.22 -2.74 18.88
C THR A 660 11.97 -2.01 18.41
N GLN A 661 11.21 -2.60 17.48
CA GLN A 661 9.98 -1.99 16.97
C GLN A 661 8.94 -1.74 18.05
N LEU A 662 8.93 -2.59 19.08
CA LEU A 662 8.00 -2.51 20.19
C LEU A 662 8.55 -1.79 21.44
N ALA A 663 9.78 -1.25 21.36
CA ALA A 663 10.45 -0.66 22.52
C ALA A 663 9.67 0.49 23.19
N ASN A 664 8.92 1.27 22.41
CA ASN A 664 8.09 2.37 22.91
C ASN A 664 6.61 2.26 22.48
N VAL A 665 6.15 1.07 22.12
CA VAL A 665 4.79 0.84 21.62
C VAL A 665 3.69 1.29 22.59
N GLU A 666 3.97 1.25 23.90
CA GLU A 666 3.01 1.66 24.93
C GLU A 666 2.77 3.18 24.97
N ALA A 667 3.66 3.98 24.43
CA ALA A 667 3.50 5.43 24.34
C ALA A 667 2.61 5.84 23.14
N VAL A 668 2.38 4.93 22.18
CA VAL A 668 1.55 5.19 20.99
C VAL A 668 0.07 4.96 21.35
N PRO A 669 -0.78 5.99 21.37
CA PRO A 669 -2.18 5.86 21.79
C PRO A 669 -2.98 4.87 20.96
N GLU A 670 -2.76 4.83 19.65
CA GLU A 670 -3.44 3.93 18.73
C GLU A 670 -3.15 2.44 19.03
N MET A 671 -1.94 2.13 19.49
CA MET A 671 -1.58 0.76 19.88
C MET A 671 -2.27 0.34 21.17
N ALA A 672 -2.37 1.25 22.15
CA ALA A 672 -3.13 1.02 23.37
C ALA A 672 -4.63 0.83 23.09
N PHE A 673 -5.18 1.61 22.15
CA PHE A 673 -6.56 1.45 21.70
C PHE A 673 -6.80 0.10 21.05
N ARG A 674 -5.92 -0.30 20.14
CA ARG A 674 -5.99 -1.58 19.43
C ARG A 674 -5.92 -2.78 20.38
N ASP A 675 -5.04 -2.72 21.39
CA ASP A 675 -4.96 -3.75 22.44
C ASP A 675 -6.25 -3.82 23.26
N SER A 676 -6.80 -2.67 23.63
CA SER A 676 -8.08 -2.55 24.35
C SER A 676 -9.24 -3.12 23.52
N VAL A 677 -9.30 -2.83 22.21
CA VAL A 677 -10.32 -3.37 21.30
C VAL A 677 -10.27 -4.89 21.26
N SER A 678 -9.09 -5.48 20.95
CA SER A 678 -8.92 -6.94 20.91
C SER A 678 -9.25 -7.60 22.24
N SER A 679 -8.74 -7.04 23.32
CA SER A 679 -8.95 -7.53 24.68
C SER A 679 -10.43 -7.51 25.09
N THR A 680 -11.13 -6.41 24.80
CA THR A 680 -12.55 -6.28 25.12
C THR A 680 -13.42 -7.23 24.28
N ILE A 681 -13.15 -7.33 22.97
CA ILE A 681 -13.93 -8.22 22.09
C ILE A 681 -13.86 -9.67 22.57
N TYR A 682 -12.71 -10.13 23.04
CA TYR A 682 -12.51 -11.53 23.45
C TYR A 682 -12.40 -11.70 24.96
N ASN A 683 -13.06 -10.84 25.74
CA ASN A 683 -13.17 -10.96 27.19
C ASN A 683 -11.82 -11.17 27.90
N HIS A 684 -10.80 -10.40 27.49
CA HIS A 684 -9.43 -10.47 28.04
C HIS A 684 -8.73 -11.83 27.89
N ASP A 685 -9.11 -12.63 26.90
CA ASP A 685 -8.47 -13.90 26.64
C ASP A 685 -6.98 -13.69 26.29
N PRO A 686 -6.05 -14.37 26.96
CA PRO A 686 -4.60 -14.19 26.73
C PRO A 686 -4.18 -14.54 25.29
N ARG A 687 -4.97 -15.31 24.57
CA ARG A 687 -4.72 -15.69 23.17
C ARG A 687 -4.86 -14.55 22.17
N VAL A 688 -5.47 -13.41 22.55
CA VAL A 688 -5.58 -12.22 21.69
C VAL A 688 -4.66 -11.08 22.12
N LYS A 689 -3.92 -11.24 23.20
CA LYS A 689 -2.98 -10.22 23.70
C LYS A 689 -2.04 -9.74 22.60
N ILE A 690 -1.88 -8.44 22.48
CA ILE A 690 -0.82 -7.82 21.68
C ILE A 690 0.47 -7.89 22.48
N TYR A 691 1.50 -8.50 21.92
CA TYR A 691 2.78 -8.68 22.58
C TYR A 691 3.57 -7.37 22.65
N LYS A 692 4.30 -7.20 23.75
CA LYS A 692 5.21 -6.10 24.00
C LYS A 692 6.65 -6.55 23.83
N SER A 693 7.59 -5.63 23.80
CA SER A 693 9.02 -5.93 23.65
C SER A 693 9.51 -7.03 24.60
N ALA A 694 9.16 -6.97 25.90
CA ALA A 694 9.57 -7.98 26.88
C ALA A 694 8.96 -9.38 26.65
N ASP A 695 7.82 -9.48 25.96
CA ASP A 695 7.23 -10.80 25.68
C ASP A 695 8.11 -11.63 24.72
N TYR A 696 8.94 -10.99 23.91
CA TYR A 696 9.85 -11.64 22.96
C TYR A 696 11.04 -12.36 23.65
N ASP A 697 11.26 -12.14 24.93
CA ASP A 697 12.20 -12.95 25.72
C ASP A 697 11.75 -14.42 25.85
N MET A 698 10.47 -14.71 25.58
CA MET A 698 9.92 -16.06 25.53
C MET A 698 10.19 -16.79 24.21
N ALA A 699 10.77 -16.13 23.20
CA ALA A 699 10.99 -16.70 21.88
C ALA A 699 11.96 -17.90 21.94
N ASN A 700 11.51 -19.06 21.45
CA ASN A 700 12.28 -20.29 21.42
C ASN A 700 12.27 -20.90 20.02
N PHE A 701 13.41 -20.83 19.35
CA PHE A 701 13.59 -21.35 18.00
C PHE A 701 13.18 -22.81 17.83
N ASP A 702 13.65 -23.67 18.74
CA ASP A 702 13.45 -25.11 18.61
C ASP A 702 11.98 -25.48 18.81
N GLN A 703 11.29 -24.82 19.75
CA GLN A 703 9.86 -25.01 19.99
C GLN A 703 9.03 -24.52 18.80
N MET A 704 9.31 -23.33 18.26
CA MET A 704 8.63 -22.77 17.10
C MET A 704 8.82 -23.67 15.87
N ARG A 705 10.05 -24.10 15.62
CA ARG A 705 10.37 -24.99 14.49
C ARG A 705 9.75 -26.38 14.63
N ALA A 706 9.71 -26.93 15.83
CA ALA A 706 9.06 -28.21 16.10
C ALA A 706 7.55 -28.14 15.84
N PHE A 707 6.89 -27.06 16.30
CA PHE A 707 5.47 -26.85 16.05
C PHE A 707 5.17 -26.62 14.56
N TYR A 708 5.97 -25.81 13.88
CA TYR A 708 5.86 -25.63 12.42
C TYR A 708 5.93 -26.98 11.69
N ARG A 709 6.95 -27.79 12.00
CA ARG A 709 7.13 -29.13 11.38
C ARG A 709 5.98 -30.07 11.70
N GLU A 710 5.38 -29.94 12.85
CA GLU A 710 4.20 -30.73 13.23
C GLU A 710 3.00 -30.35 12.38
N ARG A 711 2.77 -29.07 12.11
CA ARG A 711 1.65 -28.61 11.27
C ARG A 711 1.81 -29.00 9.80
N PHE A 712 3.02 -28.98 9.28
CA PHE A 712 3.33 -29.28 7.87
C PHE A 712 3.86 -30.71 7.65
N LYS A 713 3.67 -31.63 8.58
CA LYS A 713 4.23 -32.99 8.48
C LYS A 713 3.58 -33.91 7.44
N SER A 714 2.34 -33.62 7.03
CA SER A 714 1.56 -34.53 6.19
C SER A 714 0.83 -33.80 5.06
N PRO A 715 1.23 -34.00 3.79
CA PRO A 715 0.56 -33.38 2.65
C PRO A 715 -0.85 -33.94 2.42
N SER A 716 -1.19 -35.11 2.97
CA SER A 716 -2.54 -35.72 2.85
C SER A 716 -3.62 -34.89 3.52
N ASP A 717 -3.24 -34.00 4.44
CA ASP A 717 -4.17 -33.08 5.11
C ASP A 717 -4.54 -31.91 4.21
N PHE A 718 -3.69 -31.58 3.24
CA PHE A 718 -3.81 -30.38 2.42
C PHE A 718 -4.59 -30.60 1.12
N ASN A 719 -5.39 -29.61 0.79
CA ASN A 719 -5.86 -29.34 -0.55
C ASN A 719 -5.00 -28.23 -1.16
N PHE A 720 -4.39 -28.48 -2.32
CA PHE A 720 -3.63 -27.52 -3.11
C PHE A 720 -4.52 -26.97 -4.22
N TYR A 721 -4.55 -25.67 -4.40
CA TYR A 721 -5.35 -24.97 -5.42
C TYR A 721 -4.41 -24.18 -6.33
N PHE A 722 -4.47 -24.44 -7.64
CA PHE A 722 -3.72 -23.70 -8.65
C PHE A 722 -4.69 -23.02 -9.61
N THR A 723 -4.54 -21.70 -9.76
CA THR A 723 -5.39 -20.90 -10.64
C THR A 723 -4.51 -19.90 -11.39
N GLY A 724 -4.62 -19.85 -12.72
CA GLY A 724 -3.87 -18.90 -13.53
C GLY A 724 -3.39 -19.48 -14.86
N ASN A 725 -2.38 -18.82 -15.41
CA ASN A 725 -1.80 -19.20 -16.71
C ASN A 725 -0.63 -20.18 -16.50
N PHE A 726 -0.82 -21.44 -16.79
CA PHE A 726 0.21 -22.46 -16.69
C PHE A 726 -0.02 -23.57 -17.73
N ASN A 727 1.04 -24.25 -18.11
CA ASN A 727 0.93 -25.47 -18.89
C ASN A 727 0.53 -26.63 -17.98
N VAL A 728 -0.56 -27.34 -18.31
CA VAL A 728 -1.13 -28.41 -17.48
C VAL A 728 -0.18 -29.63 -17.37
N ASP A 729 0.57 -29.96 -18.43
CA ASP A 729 1.54 -31.07 -18.40
C ASP A 729 2.72 -30.72 -17.48
N SER A 730 3.19 -29.49 -17.49
CA SER A 730 4.22 -28.99 -16.57
C SER A 730 3.71 -29.02 -15.13
N LEU A 731 2.49 -28.54 -14.88
CA LEU A 731 1.86 -28.61 -13.55
C LEU A 731 1.77 -30.05 -13.06
N LYS A 732 1.35 -30.97 -13.92
CA LYS A 732 1.27 -32.41 -13.64
C LYS A 732 2.63 -32.99 -13.28
N GLN A 733 3.63 -32.71 -14.10
CA GLN A 733 5.01 -33.17 -13.86
C GLN A 733 5.53 -32.70 -12.51
N PHE A 734 5.38 -31.44 -12.20
CA PHE A 734 5.87 -30.85 -10.95
C PHE A 734 5.06 -31.32 -9.74
N ALA A 735 3.74 -31.52 -9.87
CA ALA A 735 2.92 -32.11 -8.81
C ALA A 735 3.38 -33.53 -8.47
N GLU A 736 3.71 -34.36 -9.47
CA GLU A 736 4.23 -35.72 -9.26
C GLU A 736 5.64 -35.73 -8.67
N ILE A 737 6.53 -34.81 -9.10
CA ILE A 737 7.92 -34.74 -8.61
C ILE A 737 7.95 -34.18 -7.18
N TYR A 738 7.27 -33.04 -6.92
CA TYR A 738 7.45 -32.29 -5.68
C TYR A 738 6.33 -32.56 -4.68
N LEU A 739 5.05 -32.49 -5.06
CA LEU A 739 3.97 -32.65 -4.07
C LEU A 739 3.72 -34.11 -3.71
N ALA A 740 3.64 -35.02 -4.71
CA ALA A 740 3.37 -36.43 -4.47
C ALA A 740 4.53 -37.17 -3.82
N SER A 741 5.72 -36.57 -3.75
CA SER A 741 6.91 -37.11 -3.13
C SER A 741 7.07 -36.72 -1.65
N ILE A 742 6.31 -35.71 -1.17
CA ILE A 742 6.35 -35.32 0.25
C ILE A 742 5.87 -36.51 1.08
N PRO A 743 6.63 -36.95 2.10
CA PRO A 743 6.21 -38.03 3.00
C PRO A 743 4.87 -37.70 3.67
N SER A 744 3.97 -38.66 3.72
CA SER A 744 2.67 -38.53 4.38
C SER A 744 2.65 -39.33 5.66
N ALA A 745 2.13 -38.74 6.73
CA ALA A 745 2.07 -39.40 8.05
C ALA A 745 0.75 -39.02 8.75
N GLY A 746 0.05 -40.01 9.22
CA GLY A 746 -1.13 -39.86 10.06
C GLY A 746 -2.46 -39.88 9.31
N LYS A 747 -3.54 -39.59 10.04
CA LYS A 747 -4.89 -39.43 9.51
C LYS A 747 -5.09 -37.93 9.21
N ARG A 748 -5.92 -37.64 8.21
CA ARG A 748 -6.33 -36.28 7.87
C ARG A 748 -6.94 -35.57 9.08
N GLU A 749 -6.43 -34.39 9.39
CA GLU A 749 -6.94 -33.56 10.47
C GLU A 749 -8.32 -33.01 10.10
N VAL A 750 -9.15 -32.81 11.10
CA VAL A 750 -10.51 -32.29 10.95
C VAL A 750 -10.61 -30.92 11.61
N LEU A 751 -11.61 -30.17 11.22
CA LEU A 751 -11.91 -28.88 11.83
C LEU A 751 -12.15 -29.07 13.35
N LYS A 752 -11.47 -28.26 14.14
CA LYS A 752 -11.61 -28.22 15.58
C LYS A 752 -11.71 -26.76 16.04
N ASP A 753 -12.75 -26.47 16.80
CA ASP A 753 -12.93 -25.13 17.39
C ASP A 753 -11.73 -24.78 18.27
N TYR A 754 -11.14 -23.63 18.02
CA TYR A 754 -10.05 -23.05 18.84
C TYR A 754 -10.53 -22.65 20.24
N GLY A 755 -11.85 -22.56 20.44
CA GLY A 755 -12.47 -22.20 21.71
C GLY A 755 -12.25 -20.75 22.14
N LEU A 756 -12.01 -19.85 21.19
CA LEU A 756 -11.94 -18.42 21.45
C LEU A 756 -13.33 -17.81 21.34
N HIS A 757 -13.83 -17.21 22.43
CA HIS A 757 -15.18 -16.67 22.51
C HIS A 757 -15.17 -15.16 22.64
N LYS A 758 -16.05 -14.49 21.89
CA LYS A 758 -16.30 -13.06 22.03
C LYS A 758 -17.12 -12.79 23.32
N ALA A 759 -16.95 -11.61 23.89
CA ALA A 759 -17.74 -11.15 25.03
C ALA A 759 -19.21 -11.05 24.65
N THR A 760 -20.11 -11.41 25.57
CA THR A 760 -21.57 -11.40 25.37
C THR A 760 -22.26 -10.29 26.16
N GLY A 761 -23.45 -9.90 25.73
CA GLY A 761 -24.22 -8.83 26.35
C GLY A 761 -23.76 -7.44 25.93
N ILE A 762 -24.01 -6.45 26.77
CA ILE A 762 -23.62 -5.05 26.52
C ILE A 762 -22.39 -4.77 27.36
N VAL A 763 -21.29 -4.45 26.69
CA VAL A 763 -19.99 -4.12 27.32
C VAL A 763 -19.55 -2.74 26.84
N ASP A 764 -19.36 -1.81 27.76
CA ASP A 764 -18.83 -0.48 27.49
C ASP A 764 -17.46 -0.33 28.17
N ASN A 765 -16.41 -0.24 27.36
CA ASN A 765 -15.05 -0.01 27.80
C ASN A 765 -14.60 1.40 27.42
N ARG A 766 -14.62 2.32 28.37
CA ARG A 766 -14.20 3.72 28.16
C ARG A 766 -12.99 4.03 29.01
N PHE A 767 -11.94 4.53 28.37
CA PHE A 767 -10.70 4.87 29.05
C PHE A 767 -10.05 6.12 28.45
N THR A 768 -9.08 6.64 29.16
CA THR A 768 -8.32 7.84 28.72
C THR A 768 -6.84 7.54 28.55
N ARG A 769 -6.20 8.26 27.63
CA ARG A 769 -4.74 8.21 27.39
C ARG A 769 -4.17 9.61 27.29
N ALA A 770 -2.93 9.77 27.77
CA ALA A 770 -2.15 10.96 27.45
C ALA A 770 -1.81 10.95 25.95
N MET A 771 -2.02 12.07 25.28
CA MET A 771 -1.78 12.24 23.84
C MET A 771 -1.21 13.62 23.61
N GLU A 772 -0.28 13.74 22.66
CA GLU A 772 0.25 15.06 22.23
C GLU A 772 -0.80 15.83 21.39
N THR A 773 -1.56 15.12 20.56
CA THR A 773 -2.72 15.70 19.87
C THR A 773 -3.99 15.02 20.39
N PRO A 774 -4.93 15.76 21.01
CA PRO A 774 -6.15 15.19 21.56
C PRO A 774 -7.03 14.55 20.48
N LYS A 775 -7.23 13.22 20.55
CA LYS A 775 -8.07 12.42 19.61
C LYS A 775 -9.06 11.59 20.40
N GLY A 776 -10.28 11.43 19.89
CA GLY A 776 -11.23 10.43 20.33
C GLY A 776 -11.31 9.29 19.34
N ASN A 777 -11.41 8.05 19.82
CA ASN A 777 -11.63 6.89 18.98
C ASN A 777 -12.75 6.03 19.55
N ILE A 778 -13.69 5.66 18.69
CA ILE A 778 -14.80 4.78 19.02
C ILE A 778 -14.75 3.56 18.10
N ILE A 779 -14.81 2.38 18.69
CA ILE A 779 -15.17 1.14 17.99
C ILE A 779 -16.40 0.57 18.67
N GLN A 780 -17.42 0.23 17.86
CA GLN A 780 -18.56 -0.54 18.34
C GLN A 780 -18.66 -1.84 17.53
N VAL A 781 -18.75 -2.96 18.22
CA VAL A 781 -18.89 -4.29 17.63
C VAL A 781 -20.22 -4.86 18.07
N ILE A 782 -21.08 -5.18 17.11
CA ILE A 782 -22.32 -5.92 17.32
C ILE A 782 -22.14 -7.29 16.67
N TRP A 783 -22.42 -8.37 17.40
CA TRP A 783 -22.18 -9.72 16.89
C TRP A 783 -23.19 -10.74 17.44
N GLY A 784 -23.32 -11.86 16.75
CA GLY A 784 -24.11 -13.00 17.21
C GLY A 784 -23.87 -14.24 16.36
N GLU A 785 -24.26 -15.39 16.90
CA GLU A 785 -24.31 -16.64 16.15
C GLU A 785 -25.54 -16.62 15.26
N ASN A 786 -25.38 -16.92 13.97
CA ASN A 786 -26.45 -17.02 12.99
C ASN A 786 -26.04 -17.96 11.85
N PRO A 787 -26.91 -18.88 11.41
CA PRO A 787 -26.59 -19.75 10.30
C PRO A 787 -26.18 -18.98 9.05
N TYR A 788 -25.08 -19.37 8.44
CA TYR A 788 -24.56 -18.72 7.25
C TYR A 788 -25.34 -19.14 6.00
N SER A 789 -25.84 -18.16 5.26
CA SER A 789 -26.30 -18.30 3.89
C SER A 789 -25.81 -17.13 3.05
N MET A 790 -25.79 -17.27 1.72
CA MET A 790 -25.43 -16.15 0.82
C MET A 790 -26.37 -14.96 1.02
N LYS A 791 -27.68 -15.22 1.25
CA LYS A 791 -28.64 -14.15 1.51
C LYS A 791 -28.36 -13.45 2.84
N GLU A 792 -28.07 -14.19 3.92
CA GLU A 792 -27.70 -13.60 5.20
C GLU A 792 -26.43 -12.76 5.07
N SER A 793 -25.41 -13.28 4.40
CA SER A 793 -24.17 -12.54 4.15
C SER A 793 -24.44 -11.22 3.41
N ALA A 794 -25.19 -11.28 2.32
CA ALA A 794 -25.57 -10.09 1.55
C ALA A 794 -26.43 -9.10 2.36
N THR A 795 -27.28 -9.60 3.26
CA THR A 795 -28.11 -8.76 4.13
C THR A 795 -27.27 -8.02 5.18
N VAL A 796 -26.30 -8.70 5.81
CA VAL A 796 -25.43 -8.10 6.83
C VAL A 796 -24.47 -7.08 6.18
N ASP A 797 -23.92 -7.41 5.01
CA ASP A 797 -23.06 -6.51 4.22
C ASP A 797 -23.85 -5.23 3.84
N ALA A 798 -25.05 -5.38 3.26
CA ALA A 798 -25.91 -4.25 2.92
C ALA A 798 -26.31 -3.41 4.15
N LEU A 799 -26.51 -4.04 5.31
CA LEU A 799 -26.78 -3.32 6.56
C LEU A 799 -25.58 -2.44 6.96
N GLY A 800 -24.35 -2.94 6.86
CA GLY A 800 -23.14 -2.16 7.07
C GLY A 800 -23.06 -0.93 6.16
N ASP A 801 -23.35 -1.11 4.89
CA ASP A 801 -23.35 -0.02 3.90
C ASP A 801 -24.45 1.03 4.16
N VAL A 802 -25.68 0.62 4.50
CA VAL A 802 -26.76 1.55 4.88
C VAL A 802 -26.36 2.36 6.12
N LEU A 803 -25.81 1.71 7.13
CA LEU A 803 -25.34 2.39 8.34
C LEU A 803 -24.22 3.38 8.02
N THR A 804 -23.29 3.01 7.14
CA THR A 804 -22.19 3.91 6.70
C THR A 804 -22.75 5.18 6.05
N GLN A 805 -23.69 5.05 5.10
CA GLN A 805 -24.31 6.21 4.44
C GLN A 805 -24.97 7.14 5.45
N ARG A 806 -25.70 6.59 6.42
CA ARG A 806 -26.37 7.38 7.46
C ARG A 806 -25.40 8.04 8.42
N TYR A 807 -24.34 7.35 8.82
CA TYR A 807 -23.32 7.91 9.72
C TYR A 807 -22.49 8.99 9.06
N LEU A 808 -22.14 8.83 7.77
CA LEU A 808 -21.47 9.88 7.01
C LEU A 808 -22.34 11.15 7.00
N LYS A 809 -23.62 11.02 6.72
CA LYS A 809 -24.53 12.16 6.72
C LYS A 809 -24.65 12.81 8.10
N SER A 810 -25.01 12.04 9.14
CA SER A 810 -25.37 12.59 10.46
C SER A 810 -24.15 13.00 11.30
N ILE A 811 -23.06 12.24 11.26
CA ILE A 811 -21.88 12.44 12.12
C ILE A 811 -20.85 13.34 11.43
N ARG A 812 -20.55 13.09 10.13
CA ARG A 812 -19.55 13.86 9.41
C ARG A 812 -20.13 15.16 8.84
N GLU A 813 -21.12 15.07 7.96
CA GLU A 813 -21.62 16.21 7.16
C GLU A 813 -22.43 17.19 8.01
N GLU A 814 -23.46 16.72 8.69
CA GLU A 814 -24.32 17.56 9.52
C GLU A 814 -23.71 17.88 10.88
N GLY A 815 -23.02 16.89 11.47
CA GLY A 815 -22.48 16.99 12.81
C GLY A 815 -21.10 17.61 12.92
N SER A 816 -20.29 17.54 11.86
CA SER A 816 -18.86 17.91 11.86
C SER A 816 -18.12 17.32 13.07
N MET A 817 -18.47 16.07 13.44
CA MET A 817 -17.96 15.41 14.64
C MET A 817 -16.75 14.52 14.35
N ALA A 818 -16.61 14.08 13.10
CA ALA A 818 -15.59 13.14 12.65
C ALA A 818 -15.15 13.46 11.21
N TYR A 819 -13.91 13.16 10.87
CA TYR A 819 -13.45 13.20 9.48
C TYR A 819 -13.97 11.99 8.69
N SER A 820 -13.96 10.82 9.32
CA SER A 820 -14.45 9.58 8.72
C SER A 820 -15.26 8.78 9.74
N VAL A 821 -16.28 8.08 9.26
CA VAL A 821 -17.05 7.11 10.04
C VAL A 821 -17.58 6.05 9.09
N GLY A 822 -17.58 4.81 9.53
CA GLY A 822 -18.10 3.72 8.71
C GLY A 822 -18.54 2.52 9.54
N ALA A 823 -19.44 1.74 8.96
CA ALA A 823 -19.88 0.47 9.47
C ALA A 823 -19.63 -0.62 8.42
N GLN A 824 -19.13 -1.75 8.85
CA GLN A 824 -18.92 -2.92 8.02
C GLN A 824 -19.70 -4.09 8.58
N GLY A 825 -20.51 -4.72 7.74
CA GLY A 825 -21.23 -5.94 8.06
C GLY A 825 -20.51 -7.15 7.48
N GLU A 826 -20.41 -8.23 8.21
CA GLU A 826 -19.81 -9.48 7.77
C GLU A 826 -20.56 -10.68 8.33
N ALA A 827 -20.81 -11.69 7.51
CA ALA A 827 -21.21 -13.00 7.97
C ALA A 827 -20.10 -14.01 7.69
N SER A 828 -19.70 -14.75 8.70
CA SER A 828 -18.60 -15.72 8.63
C SER A 828 -19.09 -17.16 8.80
N TYR A 829 -18.32 -18.08 8.25
CA TYR A 829 -18.51 -19.52 8.41
C TYR A 829 -17.19 -20.18 8.80
N GLY A 830 -17.28 -21.25 9.60
CA GLY A 830 -16.12 -21.92 10.13
C GLY A 830 -16.54 -22.98 11.14
N SER A 831 -15.82 -23.14 12.25
CA SER A 831 -16.28 -23.90 13.40
C SER A 831 -17.54 -23.31 14.03
N LYS A 832 -17.75 -22.00 13.84
CA LYS A 832 -18.94 -21.23 14.18
C LYS A 832 -19.40 -20.43 12.98
N GLU A 833 -20.70 -20.23 12.91
CA GLU A 833 -21.34 -19.34 11.94
C GLU A 833 -21.84 -18.12 12.68
N GLU A 834 -21.31 -16.94 12.34
CA GLU A 834 -21.53 -15.70 13.09
C GLU A 834 -21.75 -14.53 12.13
N TYR A 835 -22.45 -13.50 12.60
CA TYR A 835 -22.44 -12.18 11.98
C TYR A 835 -21.69 -11.18 12.86
N LEU A 836 -21.12 -10.16 12.23
CA LEU A 836 -20.43 -9.05 12.84
C LEU A 836 -20.86 -7.75 12.15
N ILE A 837 -21.13 -6.71 12.92
CA ILE A 837 -21.23 -5.33 12.46
C ILE A 837 -20.19 -4.55 13.23
N TYR A 838 -19.22 -4.02 12.50
CA TYR A 838 -18.06 -3.29 13.05
C TYR A 838 -18.18 -1.82 12.66
N VAL A 839 -18.34 -0.94 13.65
CA VAL A 839 -18.41 0.52 13.45
C VAL A 839 -17.13 1.14 13.94
N SER A 840 -16.50 1.96 13.10
CA SER A 840 -15.32 2.75 13.45
C SER A 840 -15.60 4.23 13.28
N CYS A 841 -15.34 5.00 14.33
CA CYS A 841 -15.56 6.44 14.35
C CYS A 841 -14.44 7.16 15.13
N PRO A 842 -13.35 7.57 14.46
CA PRO A 842 -12.46 8.58 15.01
C PRO A 842 -13.27 9.89 15.17
N VAL A 843 -13.27 10.47 16.35
CA VAL A 843 -14.24 11.51 16.69
C VAL A 843 -13.59 12.66 17.47
N LYS A 844 -14.11 13.86 17.29
CA LYS A 844 -13.81 15.00 18.17
C LYS A 844 -14.09 14.61 19.63
N PRO A 845 -13.12 14.67 20.54
CA PRO A 845 -13.29 14.16 21.91
C PRO A 845 -14.54 14.67 22.63
N ALA A 846 -14.83 15.97 22.49
CA ALA A 846 -16.02 16.59 23.09
C ALA A 846 -17.35 16.15 22.48
N LYS A 847 -17.34 15.44 21.34
CA LYS A 847 -18.51 14.96 20.60
C LYS A 847 -18.70 13.44 20.67
N ALA A 848 -17.86 12.72 21.40
CA ALA A 848 -17.87 11.27 21.48
C ALA A 848 -19.25 10.70 21.89
N ASP A 849 -19.88 11.30 22.88
CA ASP A 849 -21.19 10.86 23.36
C ASP A 849 -22.33 11.13 22.33
N SER A 850 -22.23 12.26 21.63
CA SER A 850 -23.16 12.58 20.52
C SER A 850 -23.00 11.61 19.36
N ALA A 851 -21.76 11.26 18.99
CA ALA A 851 -21.49 10.28 17.94
C ALA A 851 -22.00 8.88 18.33
N LEU A 852 -21.77 8.44 19.57
CA LEU A 852 -22.31 7.17 20.07
C LEU A 852 -23.83 7.13 20.02
N TYR A 853 -24.49 8.23 20.40
CA TYR A 853 -25.94 8.32 20.29
C TYR A 853 -26.43 8.15 18.84
N LEU A 854 -25.76 8.79 17.88
CA LEU A 854 -26.10 8.69 16.44
C LEU A 854 -25.79 7.30 15.87
N ILE A 855 -24.72 6.65 16.32
CA ILE A 855 -24.41 5.26 15.95
C ILE A 855 -25.54 4.32 16.43
N ASP A 856 -25.96 4.44 17.69
CA ASP A 856 -27.06 3.64 18.23
C ASP A 856 -28.42 3.99 17.58
N LEU A 857 -28.62 5.25 17.18
CA LEU A 857 -29.83 5.70 16.51
C LEU A 857 -29.95 5.07 15.11
N GLY A 858 -28.88 5.04 14.31
CA GLY A 858 -28.91 4.47 12.97
C GLY A 858 -29.39 3.02 12.94
N LEU A 859 -28.95 2.19 13.89
CA LEU A 859 -29.44 0.81 14.00
C LEU A 859 -30.95 0.75 14.37
N LYS A 860 -31.40 1.63 15.27
CA LYS A 860 -32.82 1.71 15.67
C LYS A 860 -33.71 2.17 14.52
N GLU A 861 -33.23 3.08 13.69
CA GLU A 861 -33.94 3.55 12.50
C GLU A 861 -34.12 2.42 11.49
N VAL A 862 -33.06 1.61 11.24
CA VAL A 862 -33.17 0.43 10.38
C VAL A 862 -34.16 -0.58 10.99
N ALA A 863 -34.13 -0.79 12.29
CA ALA A 863 -35.08 -1.67 12.97
C ALA A 863 -36.56 -1.22 12.80
N LYS A 864 -36.79 0.10 12.80
CA LYS A 864 -38.10 0.70 12.66
C LYS A 864 -38.58 0.77 11.22
N ASP A 865 -37.76 1.34 10.35
CA ASP A 865 -38.18 1.81 9.02
C ASP A 865 -37.50 1.02 7.88
N GLY A 866 -36.47 0.20 8.17
CA GLY A 866 -35.62 -0.44 7.15
C GLY A 866 -34.69 0.56 6.49
N CYS A 867 -34.49 0.40 5.18
CA CYS A 867 -33.71 1.35 4.35
C CYS A 867 -34.61 1.92 3.23
N THR A 868 -34.23 3.05 2.67
CA THR A 868 -34.88 3.61 1.51
C THR A 868 -34.56 2.80 0.26
N LYS A 869 -35.39 2.94 -0.77
CA LYS A 869 -35.13 2.33 -2.07
C LYS A 869 -33.82 2.84 -2.66
N GLU A 870 -33.55 4.13 -2.51
CA GLU A 870 -32.32 4.75 -3.03
C GLU A 870 -31.07 4.21 -2.34
N GLU A 871 -31.04 4.12 -1.01
CA GLU A 871 -29.92 3.52 -0.27
C GLU A 871 -29.63 2.09 -0.76
N LEU A 872 -30.67 1.28 -0.93
CA LEU A 872 -30.54 -0.12 -1.32
C LEU A 872 -30.14 -0.27 -2.79
N ASP A 873 -30.66 0.55 -3.70
CA ASP A 873 -30.36 0.49 -5.13
C ASP A 873 -28.87 0.82 -5.38
N LYS A 874 -28.28 1.82 -4.69
CA LYS A 874 -26.85 2.14 -4.75
C LYS A 874 -25.98 0.94 -4.35
N ILE A 875 -26.33 0.26 -3.27
CA ILE A 875 -25.63 -0.92 -2.76
C ILE A 875 -25.71 -2.09 -3.75
N LYS A 876 -26.90 -2.36 -4.30
CA LYS A 876 -27.08 -3.42 -5.30
C LYS A 876 -26.23 -3.16 -6.55
N GLN A 877 -26.24 -1.94 -7.06
CA GLN A 877 -25.46 -1.53 -8.24
C GLN A 877 -23.96 -1.77 -8.01
N PHE A 878 -23.46 -1.32 -6.87
CA PHE A 878 -22.06 -1.50 -6.49
C PHE A 878 -21.67 -2.99 -6.40
N ASN A 879 -22.47 -3.79 -5.69
CA ASN A 879 -22.19 -5.22 -5.48
C ASN A 879 -22.25 -6.02 -6.78
N LEU A 880 -23.22 -5.76 -7.66
CA LEU A 880 -23.33 -6.42 -8.96
C LEU A 880 -22.17 -6.07 -9.89
N LYS A 881 -21.73 -4.81 -9.88
CA LYS A 881 -20.55 -4.38 -10.62
C LYS A 881 -19.30 -5.11 -10.15
N ASN A 882 -19.05 -5.11 -8.85
CA ASN A 882 -17.90 -5.80 -8.25
C ASN A 882 -17.92 -7.31 -8.50
N TYR A 883 -19.10 -7.93 -8.45
CA TYR A 883 -19.25 -9.35 -8.78
C TYR A 883 -18.84 -9.64 -10.23
N ALA A 884 -19.26 -8.81 -11.19
CA ALA A 884 -18.87 -8.96 -12.59
C ALA A 884 -17.35 -8.82 -12.80
N ASP A 885 -16.73 -7.82 -12.14
CA ASP A 885 -15.29 -7.60 -12.21
C ASP A 885 -14.48 -8.73 -11.58
N ASN A 886 -14.93 -9.25 -10.45
CA ASN A 886 -14.28 -10.33 -9.71
C ASN A 886 -14.20 -11.64 -10.50
N GLN A 887 -15.15 -11.91 -11.38
CA GLN A 887 -15.15 -13.13 -12.22
C GLN A 887 -13.94 -13.19 -13.19
N LYS A 888 -13.25 -12.07 -13.42
CA LYS A 888 -12.01 -11.98 -14.23
C LYS A 888 -10.73 -11.95 -13.37
N VAL A 889 -10.82 -12.36 -12.12
CA VAL A 889 -9.70 -12.35 -11.16
C VAL A 889 -9.42 -13.78 -10.66
N ASN A 890 -8.16 -14.21 -10.76
CA ASN A 890 -7.74 -15.55 -10.34
C ASN A 890 -8.03 -15.86 -8.86
N SER A 891 -7.81 -14.88 -7.97
CA SER A 891 -8.04 -15.04 -6.54
C SER A 891 -9.50 -15.26 -6.17
N TYR A 892 -10.43 -14.70 -6.93
CA TYR A 892 -11.86 -14.94 -6.76
C TYR A 892 -12.19 -16.44 -6.92
N TRP A 893 -11.78 -17.05 -8.02
CA TRP A 893 -12.02 -18.47 -8.28
C TRP A 893 -11.28 -19.39 -7.32
N ALA A 894 -10.06 -19.05 -6.94
CA ALA A 894 -9.31 -19.78 -5.92
C ALA A 894 -10.04 -19.76 -4.56
N SER A 895 -10.66 -18.62 -4.20
CA SER A 895 -11.47 -18.51 -2.98
C SER A 895 -12.75 -19.33 -3.04
N LEU A 896 -13.45 -19.31 -4.18
CA LEU A 896 -14.69 -20.08 -4.38
C LEU A 896 -14.48 -21.59 -4.28
N ILE A 897 -13.48 -22.11 -4.98
CA ILE A 897 -13.21 -23.56 -4.94
C ILE A 897 -12.75 -24.02 -3.56
N ARG A 898 -11.99 -23.18 -2.85
CA ARG A 898 -11.59 -23.41 -1.46
C ARG A 898 -12.82 -23.46 -0.55
N SER A 899 -13.72 -22.47 -0.62
CA SER A 899 -14.95 -22.43 0.19
C SER A 899 -15.83 -23.63 -0.08
N LYS A 900 -15.95 -24.04 -1.35
CA LYS A 900 -16.75 -25.21 -1.76
C LYS A 900 -16.17 -26.52 -1.23
N THR A 901 -14.86 -26.73 -1.36
CA THR A 901 -14.23 -28.03 -1.06
C THR A 901 -13.91 -28.23 0.43
N LEU A 902 -13.65 -27.16 1.19
CA LEU A 902 -13.38 -27.26 2.63
C LEU A 902 -14.65 -27.12 3.47
N TRP A 903 -15.56 -26.21 3.11
CA TRP A 903 -16.71 -25.82 3.92
C TRP A 903 -18.05 -26.21 3.31
N ASN A 904 -18.06 -26.74 2.09
CA ASN A 904 -19.25 -27.01 1.29
C ASN A 904 -20.15 -25.76 1.10
N LYS A 905 -19.53 -24.56 1.03
CA LYS A 905 -20.23 -23.29 0.80
C LYS A 905 -20.06 -22.86 -0.65
N ASP A 906 -21.18 -22.72 -1.37
CA ASP A 906 -21.21 -22.13 -2.70
C ASP A 906 -21.50 -20.62 -2.58
N LEU A 907 -20.51 -19.80 -2.92
CA LEU A 907 -20.59 -18.33 -2.79
C LEU A 907 -20.78 -17.66 -4.16
N HIS A 908 -21.03 -18.44 -5.21
CA HIS A 908 -21.10 -17.95 -6.58
C HIS A 908 -22.47 -18.18 -7.22
N THR A 909 -22.96 -19.42 -7.14
CA THR A 909 -24.19 -19.79 -7.85
C THR A 909 -25.40 -19.05 -7.27
N GLY A 910 -26.06 -18.24 -8.10
CA GLY A 910 -27.23 -17.47 -7.72
C GLY A 910 -26.95 -16.13 -7.02
N TYR A 911 -25.69 -15.69 -6.95
CA TYR A 911 -25.31 -14.41 -6.29
C TYR A 911 -26.10 -13.22 -6.83
N GLU A 912 -26.20 -13.07 -8.17
CA GLU A 912 -26.95 -11.96 -8.78
C GLU A 912 -28.44 -11.97 -8.38
N ALA A 913 -29.04 -13.16 -8.32
CA ALA A 913 -30.43 -13.29 -7.89
C ALA A 913 -30.61 -12.90 -6.42
N VAL A 914 -29.65 -13.25 -5.56
CA VAL A 914 -29.66 -12.87 -4.14
C VAL A 914 -29.55 -11.35 -4.00
N ILE A 915 -28.59 -10.71 -4.67
CA ILE A 915 -28.41 -9.25 -4.57
C ILE A 915 -29.64 -8.50 -5.14
N ASN A 916 -30.13 -8.90 -6.31
CA ASN A 916 -31.34 -8.29 -6.89
C ASN A 916 -32.58 -8.48 -6.00
N GLY A 917 -32.68 -9.62 -5.32
CA GLY A 917 -33.78 -9.97 -4.43
C GLY A 917 -33.75 -9.34 -3.04
N LEU A 918 -32.62 -8.67 -2.65
CA LEU A 918 -32.56 -7.97 -1.36
C LEU A 918 -33.66 -6.90 -1.25
N SER A 919 -34.23 -6.77 -0.08
CA SER A 919 -35.29 -5.82 0.22
C SER A 919 -35.06 -5.07 1.54
N SER A 920 -35.65 -3.92 1.70
CA SER A 920 -35.66 -3.17 2.96
C SER A 920 -36.18 -4.01 4.13
N ASP A 921 -37.16 -4.87 3.88
CA ASP A 921 -37.69 -5.79 4.89
C ASP A 921 -36.70 -6.86 5.33
N ASP A 922 -35.80 -7.31 4.45
CA ASP A 922 -34.74 -8.24 4.84
C ASP A 922 -33.82 -7.61 5.89
N LEU A 923 -33.35 -6.36 5.68
CA LEU A 923 -32.53 -5.63 6.63
C LEU A 923 -33.26 -5.37 7.94
N LYS A 924 -34.53 -4.89 7.86
CA LYS A 924 -35.40 -4.63 9.01
C LYS A 924 -35.60 -5.88 9.83
N ASN A 925 -35.94 -6.99 9.17
CA ASN A 925 -36.19 -8.27 9.84
C ASN A 925 -34.91 -8.83 10.45
N PHE A 926 -33.77 -8.71 9.80
CA PHE A 926 -32.52 -9.14 10.37
C PHE A 926 -32.21 -8.37 11.65
N VAL A 927 -32.32 -7.05 11.64
CA VAL A 927 -32.08 -6.24 12.85
C VAL A 927 -33.03 -6.61 13.98
N ASN A 928 -34.35 -6.72 13.72
CA ASN A 928 -35.31 -7.00 14.75
C ASN A 928 -35.24 -8.45 15.29
N ASN A 929 -35.15 -9.45 14.40
CA ASN A 929 -35.30 -10.85 14.75
C ASN A 929 -33.99 -11.56 15.07
N VAL A 930 -32.84 -11.00 14.65
CA VAL A 930 -31.50 -11.56 14.87
C VAL A 930 -30.70 -10.67 15.82
N VAL A 931 -30.45 -9.42 15.43
CA VAL A 931 -29.56 -8.52 16.19
C VAL A 931 -30.19 -8.14 17.55
N LEU A 932 -31.37 -7.58 17.56
CA LEU A 932 -32.03 -7.06 18.80
C LEU A 932 -32.62 -8.16 19.69
N LYS A 933 -32.89 -9.33 19.15
CA LYS A 933 -33.41 -10.47 19.93
C LYS A 933 -32.39 -10.97 20.97
N LYS A 934 -31.10 -10.91 20.66
CA LYS A 934 -29.99 -11.26 21.55
C LYS A 934 -28.78 -10.32 21.27
N LEU A 935 -28.94 -9.07 21.70
CA LEU A 935 -27.92 -8.05 21.41
C LEU A 935 -26.64 -8.28 22.20
N ASN A 936 -25.55 -8.59 21.49
CA ASN A 936 -24.19 -8.44 22.00
C ASN A 936 -23.60 -7.18 21.37
N ARG A 937 -23.36 -6.16 22.17
CA ARG A 937 -22.79 -4.88 21.76
C ARG A 937 -21.59 -4.55 22.62
N LEU A 938 -20.46 -4.41 21.99
CA LEU A 938 -19.19 -4.10 22.65
C LEU A 938 -18.74 -2.73 22.15
N THR A 939 -18.70 -1.75 23.02
CA THR A 939 -18.29 -0.38 22.72
C THR A 939 -16.97 -0.09 23.38
N ILE A 940 -15.98 0.33 22.62
CA ILE A 940 -14.66 0.71 23.12
C ILE A 940 -14.42 2.17 22.75
N THR A 941 -14.20 3.01 23.77
CA THR A 941 -13.98 4.44 23.59
C THR A 941 -12.68 4.86 24.25
N MET A 942 -11.76 5.39 23.48
CA MET A 942 -10.55 6.02 23.99
C MET A 942 -10.64 7.55 23.82
N LEU A 943 -10.38 8.27 24.88
CA LEU A 943 -10.36 9.72 24.90
C LEU A 943 -9.02 10.25 25.42
N PRO A 944 -8.66 11.52 25.14
CA PRO A 944 -7.47 12.11 25.73
C PRO A 944 -7.64 12.29 27.24
N ALA A 945 -6.54 12.15 27.99
CA ALA A 945 -6.53 12.36 29.44
C ALA A 945 -6.78 13.83 29.85
N SER A 946 -6.51 14.77 28.95
CA SER A 946 -6.87 16.18 29.10
C SER A 946 -7.45 16.70 27.79
N LEU A 947 -8.47 17.54 27.88
CA LEU A 947 -9.09 18.22 26.73
C LEU A 947 -8.43 19.58 26.43
N LYS A 948 -7.27 19.86 26.99
CA LYS A 948 -6.53 21.10 26.66
C LYS A 948 -5.96 20.97 25.26
N GLU A 949 -6.50 21.75 24.35
CA GLU A 949 -6.00 21.96 22.98
C GLU A 949 -4.73 22.78 22.99
#